data_63f756dec9356e67c84a2c30febc9543
#
_entry.id   63f756dec9356e67c84a2c30febc9543
#
_cell.length_a   1.000
_cell.length_b   1.000
_cell.length_c   1.000
_cell.angle_alpha   90.00
_cell.angle_beta   90.00
_cell.angle_gamma   90.00
#
_symmetry.space_group_name_H-M   'P 1'
#
loop_
_entity.id
_entity.type
_entity.pdbx_description
1 polymer ?
#
loop_
_entity_poly.entity_id
_entity_poly.type
_entity_poly.pdbx_seq_one_letter_code
_entity_poly.pdbx_strand_id
1 'polypeptide(L)'
;MTILPALPTPDTSTPKTPLGRWLMKSAEVKGHAQSTFAWYRVIWLTGVDYFSTLGYQPGIALLAAGSIAPLATIALVLVTLFAALPIYLAVARRSYRGHGSVSMLEKLLPGWPGKVFVLCLLGFATTDFIITMTLSAADAAAHMVENPFLHPFLEGQHLLITLALLVMLGVVFLRGFHEAIGVATWIAIPYLILNAVVIGRGAMEIINHPEAWANWERALTLKGSGTGLILASIFAFPKLALGLSGFETGVSVMPLVHGTQPDSGDGAPVNRIAATRKLLIGAALVMSVYLIASSFVTTLLIPESAWRDGGDASGRALAWVAHHYLGDIFGTFYDLSTVLILWFAGASAMAAMLSLIPRYLPRFGMAPHWVGSPRPLVLVLLAMDIVVTIIFDADVEAQGGAYATGVLALILSASVAVTLAFAREAREANRRPWLVIPFALITLVFGYTFVDNVIERPDGIIISSIFIIAMLVVSGVSRYQRATEFRVERVAFATAASEQLWAEMVGKKVSLVAVKQDDWRETQAHGSTKKRLKQFYAVDGSIAYVHIDLTADRSAFDSTVTLKIARLGSDYRLTVSNATAIANTIAYLSEALKPKSIFLGLTRANPVTQAFKYLIWGEGETGILVYQILLKYWASTPEDDERPHIFLMSD
;
A
#
# COMPACT_ATOMS: atom_id res chain seq x y z
N MET A 1 -22.57 -3.69 26.35
CA MET A 1 -23.21 -2.91 25.27
C MET A 1 -23.65 -3.89 24.21
N THR A 2 -24.95 -4.05 24.03
CA THR A 2 -25.46 -4.88 22.93
C THR A 2 -25.27 -4.11 21.65
N ILE A 3 -24.83 -4.81 20.61
CA ILE A 3 -24.48 -4.24 19.31
C ILE A 3 -25.45 -4.84 18.30
N LEU A 4 -26.12 -3.99 17.52
CA LEU A 4 -26.84 -4.47 16.33
C LEU A 4 -25.80 -4.77 15.24
N PRO A 5 -25.82 -5.98 14.66
CA PRO A 5 -24.88 -6.36 13.62
C PRO A 5 -25.11 -5.53 12.34
N ALA A 6 -24.08 -5.44 11.52
CA ALA A 6 -24.23 -4.94 10.17
C ALA A 6 -25.29 -5.76 9.42
N LEU A 7 -26.19 -5.08 8.72
CA LEU A 7 -27.09 -5.77 7.79
C LEU A 7 -26.27 -6.37 6.65
N PRO A 8 -26.61 -7.57 6.19
CA PRO A 8 -25.90 -8.19 5.09
C PRO A 8 -25.94 -7.24 3.87
N THR A 9 -24.75 -6.89 3.36
CA THR A 9 -24.70 -6.23 2.06
C THR A 9 -25.26 -7.19 1.02
N PRO A 10 -26.11 -6.71 0.11
CA PRO A 10 -26.65 -7.56 -0.94
C PRO A 10 -25.50 -8.20 -1.71
N ASP A 11 -25.38 -9.50 -1.66
CA ASP A 11 -24.36 -10.24 -2.41
C ASP A 11 -24.75 -10.28 -3.91
N THR A 12 -24.65 -9.12 -4.56
CA THR A 12 -24.93 -8.97 -6.00
C THR A 12 -23.83 -9.58 -6.85
N SER A 13 -22.79 -10.16 -6.25
CA SER A 13 -21.56 -10.59 -6.93
C SER A 13 -21.32 -12.09 -6.95
N THR A 14 -22.28 -12.96 -6.51
CA THR A 14 -22.08 -14.40 -6.68
C THR A 14 -22.11 -14.75 -8.17
N PRO A 15 -20.95 -15.03 -8.78
CA PRO A 15 -20.89 -15.26 -10.22
C PRO A 15 -21.67 -16.54 -10.57
N LYS A 16 -22.56 -16.43 -11.55
CA LYS A 16 -23.38 -17.57 -12.02
C LYS A 16 -22.54 -18.64 -12.71
N THR A 17 -21.36 -18.29 -13.24
CA THR A 17 -20.49 -19.20 -13.99
C THR A 17 -19.49 -19.93 -13.09
N PRO A 18 -19.10 -21.18 -13.41
CA PRO A 18 -18.06 -21.91 -12.65
C PRO A 18 -16.73 -21.16 -12.59
N LEU A 19 -16.31 -20.52 -13.68
CA LEU A 19 -15.10 -19.70 -13.76
C LEU A 19 -15.21 -18.48 -12.84
N GLY A 20 -16.34 -17.78 -12.87
CA GLY A 20 -16.57 -16.63 -11.99
C GLY A 20 -16.56 -17.03 -10.52
N ARG A 21 -17.16 -18.16 -10.15
CA ARG A 21 -17.11 -18.71 -8.78
C ARG A 21 -15.67 -19.05 -8.35
N TRP A 22 -14.88 -19.61 -9.26
CA TRP A 22 -13.47 -19.90 -9.01
C TRP A 22 -12.66 -18.61 -8.82
N LEU A 23 -12.86 -17.60 -9.67
CA LEU A 23 -12.19 -16.31 -9.57
C LEU A 23 -12.53 -15.57 -8.27
N MET A 24 -13.82 -15.49 -7.96
CA MET A 24 -14.34 -14.76 -6.79
C MET A 24 -14.28 -15.57 -5.49
N LYS A 25 -13.84 -16.81 -5.55
CA LYS A 25 -13.65 -17.58 -4.32
C LYS A 25 -12.66 -16.83 -3.46
N SER A 26 -13.20 -16.13 -2.46
CA SER A 26 -12.42 -15.54 -1.36
C SER A 26 -11.45 -16.65 -0.94
N ALA A 27 -10.16 -16.33 -0.84
CA ALA A 27 -9.33 -17.16 -0.01
C ALA A 27 -10.04 -17.13 1.34
N GLU A 28 -10.71 -18.23 1.70
CA GLU A 28 -11.12 -18.41 3.08
C GLU A 28 -9.84 -18.21 3.87
N VAL A 29 -9.70 -17.03 4.41
CA VAL A 29 -8.82 -16.78 5.54
C VAL A 29 -9.50 -17.59 6.64
N LYS A 30 -9.33 -18.92 6.59
CA LYS A 30 -9.47 -19.72 7.79
C LYS A 30 -8.64 -18.95 8.78
N GLY A 31 -9.26 -18.52 9.88
CA GLY A 31 -8.63 -17.76 10.95
C GLY A 31 -7.48 -18.53 11.60
N HIS A 32 -6.50 -18.86 10.78
CA HIS A 32 -5.20 -19.27 11.25
C HIS A 32 -4.60 -17.97 11.80
N ALA A 33 -4.47 -17.92 13.12
CA ALA A 33 -3.57 -16.98 13.75
C ALA A 33 -2.32 -16.94 12.87
N GLN A 34 -2.03 -15.77 12.25
CA GLN A 34 -0.89 -15.64 11.33
C GLN A 34 0.32 -16.22 12.07
N SER A 35 0.89 -17.31 11.54
CA SER A 35 2.04 -17.95 12.14
C SER A 35 3.16 -16.91 12.20
N THR A 36 3.60 -16.58 13.40
CA THR A 36 4.68 -15.61 13.61
C THR A 36 6.00 -16.37 13.70
N PHE A 37 7.06 -15.75 13.18
CA PHE A 37 8.39 -16.35 13.08
C PHE A 37 9.43 -15.45 13.76
N ALA A 38 10.54 -16.06 14.18
CA ALA A 38 11.67 -15.30 14.71
C ALA A 38 12.22 -14.35 13.63
N TRP A 39 12.66 -13.16 14.02
CA TRP A 39 13.15 -12.11 13.12
C TRP A 39 14.26 -12.58 12.16
N TYR A 40 15.15 -13.48 12.61
CA TYR A 40 16.23 -14.05 11.80
C TYR A 40 15.75 -15.06 10.74
N ARG A 41 14.48 -15.48 10.77
CA ARG A 41 13.83 -16.22 9.68
C ARG A 41 13.09 -15.27 8.74
N VAL A 42 12.46 -14.25 9.30
CA VAL A 42 11.71 -13.27 8.50
C VAL A 42 12.64 -12.40 7.66
N ILE A 43 13.90 -12.16 8.10
CA ILE A 43 14.90 -11.40 7.34
C ILE A 43 15.14 -11.96 5.94
N TRP A 44 15.04 -13.26 5.75
CA TRP A 44 15.23 -13.88 4.44
C TRP A 44 14.07 -13.59 3.49
N LEU A 45 12.85 -13.51 4.00
CA LEU A 45 11.68 -13.14 3.18
C LEU A 45 11.74 -11.69 2.72
N THR A 46 12.05 -10.77 3.61
CA THR A 46 12.18 -9.34 3.28
C THR A 46 13.49 -9.03 2.58
N GLY A 47 14.51 -9.78 2.95
CA GLY A 47 15.83 -9.62 2.37
C GLY A 47 15.91 -10.06 0.92
N VAL A 48 15.02 -10.93 0.44
CA VAL A 48 15.01 -11.29 -0.99
C VAL A 48 14.89 -10.05 -1.86
N ASP A 49 13.95 -9.16 -1.56
CA ASP A 49 13.76 -7.91 -2.29
C ASP A 49 15.00 -6.99 -2.16
N TYR A 50 15.60 -6.93 -0.97
CA TYR A 50 16.77 -6.11 -0.73
C TYR A 50 18.07 -6.74 -1.27
N PHE A 51 18.28 -8.05 -1.06
CA PHE A 51 19.51 -8.73 -1.50
C PHE A 51 19.58 -8.94 -3.01
N SER A 52 18.42 -9.06 -3.68
CA SER A 52 18.37 -9.17 -5.15
C SER A 52 18.98 -7.96 -5.86
N THR A 53 19.01 -6.79 -5.20
CA THR A 53 19.67 -5.58 -5.76
C THR A 53 21.15 -5.78 -6.07
N LEU A 54 21.82 -6.77 -5.46
CA LEU A 54 23.20 -7.12 -5.83
C LEU A 54 23.33 -7.64 -7.28
N GLY A 55 22.24 -8.15 -7.88
CA GLY A 55 22.24 -8.58 -9.28
C GLY A 55 22.54 -7.43 -10.23
N TYR A 56 21.88 -6.31 -10.06
CA TYR A 56 21.93 -5.17 -10.97
C TYR A 56 22.64 -3.92 -10.41
N GLN A 57 22.62 -3.67 -9.10
CA GLN A 57 23.13 -2.42 -8.52
C GLN A 57 24.61 -2.13 -8.80
N PRO A 58 25.55 -3.10 -8.75
CA PRO A 58 26.94 -2.83 -9.08
C PRO A 58 27.13 -2.40 -10.53
N GLY A 59 26.36 -2.99 -11.47
CA GLY A 59 26.36 -2.61 -12.88
C GLY A 59 25.82 -1.20 -13.08
N ILE A 60 24.67 -0.88 -12.46
CA ILE A 60 24.09 0.47 -12.50
C ILE A 60 25.03 1.52 -11.91
N ALA A 61 25.70 1.20 -10.80
CA ALA A 61 26.68 2.10 -10.20
C ALA A 61 27.85 2.39 -11.14
N LEU A 62 28.32 1.36 -11.85
CA LEU A 62 29.42 1.47 -12.79
C LEU A 62 29.04 2.31 -14.03
N LEU A 63 27.83 2.09 -14.59
CA LEU A 63 27.30 2.90 -15.69
C LEU A 63 27.09 4.37 -15.26
N ALA A 64 26.49 4.61 -14.10
CA ALA A 64 26.13 5.94 -13.63
C ALA A 64 27.34 6.78 -13.20
N ALA A 65 28.37 6.16 -12.64
CA ALA A 65 29.48 6.86 -11.95
C ALA A 65 30.87 6.48 -12.51
N GLY A 66 31.00 5.40 -13.29
CA GLY A 66 32.29 4.97 -13.82
C GLY A 66 33.33 4.74 -12.73
N SER A 67 34.52 5.30 -12.86
CA SER A 67 35.60 5.15 -11.87
C SER A 67 35.27 5.67 -10.46
N ILE A 68 34.29 6.57 -10.29
CA ILE A 68 33.85 7.06 -8.98
C ILE A 68 32.75 6.21 -8.35
N ALA A 69 32.31 5.11 -8.99
CA ALA A 69 31.24 4.23 -8.51
C ALA A 69 31.47 3.73 -7.06
N PRO A 70 32.67 3.31 -6.62
CA PRO A 70 32.89 2.93 -5.23
C PRO A 70 32.63 4.07 -4.23
N LEU A 71 33.02 5.30 -4.56
CA LEU A 71 32.80 6.46 -3.71
C LEU A 71 31.32 6.86 -3.67
N ALA A 72 30.63 6.81 -4.81
CA ALA A 72 29.19 7.02 -4.88
C ALA A 72 28.40 5.94 -4.12
N THR A 73 28.86 4.67 -4.17
CA THR A 73 28.27 3.58 -3.38
C THR A 73 28.51 3.78 -1.88
N ILE A 74 29.67 4.30 -1.46
CA ILE A 74 29.90 4.68 -0.05
C ILE A 74 28.91 5.79 0.36
N ALA A 75 28.70 6.81 -0.48
CA ALA A 75 27.69 7.84 -0.21
C ALA A 75 26.28 7.25 -0.07
N LEU A 76 25.90 6.35 -0.96
CA LEU A 76 24.63 5.58 -0.88
C LEU A 76 24.51 4.84 0.46
N VAL A 77 25.55 4.10 0.86
CA VAL A 77 25.56 3.33 2.12
C VAL A 77 25.45 4.25 3.34
N LEU A 78 26.13 5.41 3.33
CA LEU A 78 26.00 6.41 4.41
C LEU A 78 24.57 6.95 4.50
N VAL A 79 23.93 7.26 3.36
CA VAL A 79 22.53 7.68 3.35
C VAL A 79 21.61 6.52 3.81
N THR A 80 21.89 5.29 3.40
CA THR A 80 21.15 4.11 3.86
C THR A 80 21.19 3.97 5.38
N LEU A 81 22.37 4.00 5.99
CA LEU A 81 22.55 3.74 7.41
C LEU A 81 22.17 4.93 8.30
N PHE A 82 22.42 6.17 7.86
CA PHE A 82 22.23 7.37 8.68
C PHE A 82 20.99 8.19 8.33
N ALA A 83 20.32 7.91 7.21
CA ALA A 83 19.09 8.57 6.84
C ALA A 83 17.92 7.59 6.69
N ALA A 84 17.95 6.64 5.75
CA ALA A 84 16.84 5.72 5.49
C ALA A 84 16.56 4.80 6.69
N LEU A 85 17.56 4.12 7.21
CA LEU A 85 17.40 3.21 8.35
C LEU A 85 16.78 3.87 9.58
N PRO A 86 17.25 5.05 10.09
CA PRO A 86 16.59 5.75 11.19
C PRO A 86 15.12 6.08 10.95
N ILE A 87 14.75 6.46 9.70
CA ILE A 87 13.36 6.70 9.34
C ILE A 87 12.54 5.43 9.53
N TYR A 88 12.97 4.32 8.96
CA TYR A 88 12.19 3.07 9.03
C TYR A 88 12.20 2.44 10.42
N LEU A 89 13.22 2.66 11.24
CA LEU A 89 13.19 2.32 12.67
C LEU A 89 12.15 3.14 13.44
N ALA A 90 11.91 4.39 13.04
CA ALA A 90 10.86 5.25 13.61
C ALA A 90 9.48 4.87 13.08
N VAL A 91 9.35 4.49 11.80
CA VAL A 91 8.12 3.95 11.20
C VAL A 91 7.71 2.65 11.88
N ALA A 92 8.63 1.69 12.05
CA ALA A 92 8.36 0.42 12.72
C ALA A 92 7.79 0.60 14.14
N ARG A 93 8.23 1.63 14.86
CA ARG A 93 7.70 1.95 16.20
C ARG A 93 6.24 2.44 16.16
N ARG A 94 5.84 3.19 15.12
CA ARG A 94 4.54 3.87 15.04
C ARG A 94 3.52 3.12 14.17
N SER A 95 4.00 2.28 13.25
CA SER A 95 3.20 1.49 12.32
C SER A 95 3.37 -0.02 12.53
N TYR A 96 3.32 -0.48 13.79
CA TYR A 96 3.60 -1.87 14.19
C TYR A 96 2.61 -2.92 13.66
N ARG A 97 1.53 -2.50 13.01
CA ARG A 97 0.58 -3.40 12.31
C ARG A 97 0.98 -3.71 10.87
N GLY A 98 2.16 -3.28 10.43
CA GLY A 98 2.67 -3.55 9.07
C GLY A 98 2.04 -2.68 7.97
N HIS A 99 1.47 -1.55 8.33
CA HIS A 99 0.86 -0.63 7.36
C HIS A 99 1.86 0.38 6.75
N GLY A 100 3.13 0.32 7.12
CA GLY A 100 4.18 1.19 6.59
C GLY A 100 4.00 2.68 6.88
N SER A 101 4.65 3.49 6.05
CA SER A 101 4.62 4.96 6.12
C SER A 101 3.27 5.56 5.74
N VAL A 102 2.55 4.92 4.83
CA VAL A 102 1.25 5.36 4.30
C VAL A 102 0.22 5.52 5.43
N SER A 103 0.16 4.57 6.38
CA SER A 103 -0.79 4.66 7.51
C SER A 103 -0.44 5.72 8.52
N MET A 104 0.84 6.10 8.64
CA MET A 104 1.23 7.21 9.49
C MET A 104 0.70 8.53 8.94
N LEU A 105 0.83 8.75 7.64
CA LEU A 105 0.34 9.96 6.96
C LEU A 105 -1.19 10.04 6.97
N GLU A 106 -1.89 8.92 6.81
CA GLU A 106 -3.34 8.85 6.96
C GLU A 106 -3.81 9.41 8.30
N LYS A 107 -3.12 9.05 9.40
CA LYS A 107 -3.45 9.51 10.74
C LYS A 107 -3.04 10.96 11.03
N LEU A 108 -2.00 11.44 10.35
CA LEU A 108 -1.48 12.80 10.52
C LEU A 108 -2.26 13.84 9.70
N LEU A 109 -2.87 13.41 8.60
CA LEU A 109 -3.62 14.24 7.65
C LEU A 109 -5.10 13.76 7.62
N PRO A 110 -5.95 14.22 8.54
CA PRO A 110 -7.36 13.82 8.57
C PRO A 110 -8.14 14.41 7.39
N GLY A 111 -9.24 13.75 7.03
CA GLY A 111 -10.17 14.22 6.00
C GLY A 111 -9.72 13.94 4.56
N TRP A 112 -10.37 14.62 3.62
CA TRP A 112 -10.18 14.39 2.18
C TRP A 112 -8.76 14.66 1.66
N PRO A 113 -8.06 15.75 2.07
CA PRO A 113 -6.68 15.96 1.62
C PRO A 113 -5.76 14.81 1.96
N GLY A 114 -5.89 14.24 3.17
CA GLY A 114 -5.13 13.06 3.57
C GLY A 114 -5.47 11.83 2.74
N LYS A 115 -6.75 11.62 2.38
CA LYS A 115 -7.15 10.48 1.55
C LYS A 115 -6.61 10.58 0.12
N VAL A 116 -6.70 11.76 -0.50
CA VAL A 116 -6.13 12.00 -1.84
C VAL A 116 -4.61 11.81 -1.81
N PHE A 117 -3.93 12.34 -0.79
CA PHE A 117 -2.50 12.16 -0.63
C PHE A 117 -2.11 10.68 -0.48
N VAL A 118 -2.84 9.92 0.33
CA VAL A 118 -2.65 8.46 0.46
C VAL A 118 -2.86 7.73 -0.87
N LEU A 119 -3.86 8.12 -1.68
CA LEU A 119 -4.07 7.55 -3.02
C LEU A 119 -2.90 7.84 -3.96
N CYS A 120 -2.33 9.05 -3.91
CA CYS A 120 -1.12 9.37 -4.66
C CYS A 120 0.07 8.51 -4.21
N LEU A 121 0.25 8.32 -2.91
CA LEU A 121 1.30 7.44 -2.38
C LEU A 121 1.10 5.97 -2.75
N LEU A 122 -0.16 5.50 -2.78
CA LEU A 122 -0.48 4.16 -3.26
C LEU A 122 -0.17 4.02 -4.76
N GLY A 123 -0.34 5.08 -5.56
CA GLY A 123 0.10 5.12 -6.95
C GLY A 123 1.62 4.96 -7.09
N PHE A 124 2.41 5.68 -6.29
CA PHE A 124 3.86 5.50 -6.24
C PHE A 124 4.26 4.11 -5.73
N ALA A 125 3.58 3.58 -4.71
CA ALA A 125 3.81 2.22 -4.23
C ALA A 125 3.47 1.18 -5.31
N THR A 126 2.41 1.40 -6.08
CA THR A 126 2.06 0.54 -7.23
C THR A 126 3.17 0.57 -8.27
N THR A 127 3.71 1.75 -8.58
CA THR A 127 4.87 1.88 -9.49
C THR A 127 6.07 1.09 -8.95
N ASP A 128 6.43 1.28 -7.69
CA ASP A 128 7.54 0.59 -7.04
C ASP A 128 7.40 -0.94 -7.16
N PHE A 129 6.27 -1.50 -6.77
CA PHE A 129 6.06 -2.95 -6.80
C PHE A 129 5.90 -3.52 -8.21
N ILE A 130 5.21 -2.84 -9.13
CA ILE A 130 5.06 -3.28 -10.53
C ILE A 130 6.44 -3.29 -11.21
N ILE A 131 7.21 -2.20 -11.05
CA ILE A 131 8.55 -2.15 -11.62
C ILE A 131 9.49 -3.16 -10.93
N THR A 132 9.36 -3.42 -9.65
CA THR A 132 10.11 -4.51 -8.98
C THR A 132 9.84 -5.86 -9.65
N MET A 133 8.59 -6.18 -9.99
CA MET A 133 8.24 -7.43 -10.68
C MET A 133 8.81 -7.48 -12.09
N THR A 134 8.62 -6.43 -12.87
CA THR A 134 9.02 -6.38 -14.29
C THR A 134 10.54 -6.28 -14.47
N LEU A 135 11.21 -5.42 -13.68
CA LEU A 135 12.67 -5.27 -13.68
C LEU A 135 13.37 -6.56 -13.22
N SER A 136 12.89 -7.16 -12.13
CA SER A 136 13.48 -8.40 -11.64
C SER A 136 13.32 -9.55 -12.65
N ALA A 137 12.18 -9.61 -13.36
CA ALA A 137 11.98 -10.60 -14.42
C ALA A 137 12.86 -10.31 -15.64
N ALA A 138 13.04 -9.04 -16.01
CA ALA A 138 13.91 -8.64 -17.13
C ALA A 138 15.39 -8.92 -16.81
N ASP A 139 15.85 -8.60 -15.62
CA ASP A 139 17.23 -8.88 -15.19
C ASP A 139 17.48 -10.40 -15.08
N ALA A 140 16.51 -11.17 -14.56
CA ALA A 140 16.58 -12.63 -14.59
C ALA A 140 16.68 -13.18 -16.04
N ALA A 141 15.91 -12.61 -16.97
CA ALA A 141 15.98 -12.98 -18.39
C ALA A 141 17.34 -12.63 -19.01
N ALA A 142 17.93 -11.48 -18.65
CA ALA A 142 19.27 -11.09 -19.10
C ALA A 142 20.33 -12.11 -18.65
N HIS A 143 20.30 -12.54 -17.38
CA HIS A 143 21.18 -13.60 -16.89
C HIS A 143 20.99 -14.94 -17.61
N MET A 144 19.77 -15.27 -18.04
CA MET A 144 19.50 -16.50 -18.81
C MET A 144 20.02 -16.38 -20.27
N VAL A 145 19.75 -15.25 -20.91
CA VAL A 145 20.14 -15.02 -22.32
C VAL A 145 21.66 -14.96 -22.49
N GLU A 146 22.32 -14.29 -21.56
CA GLU A 146 23.77 -14.10 -21.61
C GLU A 146 24.58 -15.27 -21.00
N ASN A 147 23.94 -16.29 -20.46
CA ASN A 147 24.64 -17.45 -19.95
C ASN A 147 25.29 -18.25 -21.09
N PRO A 148 26.59 -18.58 -21.03
CA PRO A 148 27.30 -19.23 -22.14
C PRO A 148 26.67 -20.54 -22.64
N PHE A 149 26.03 -21.31 -21.77
CA PHE A 149 25.38 -22.58 -22.12
C PHE A 149 23.96 -22.39 -22.67
N LEU A 150 23.28 -21.30 -22.34
CA LEU A 150 21.91 -21.01 -22.77
C LEU A 150 21.87 -20.04 -23.95
N HIS A 151 22.87 -19.18 -24.08
CA HIS A 151 22.95 -18.14 -25.11
C HIS A 151 22.63 -18.66 -26.51
N PRO A 152 23.19 -19.81 -27.01
CA PRO A 152 22.91 -20.29 -28.35
C PRO A 152 21.42 -20.59 -28.62
N PHE A 153 20.61 -20.79 -27.57
CA PHE A 153 19.19 -21.13 -27.66
C PHE A 153 18.28 -19.94 -27.37
N LEU A 154 18.76 -18.94 -26.60
CA LEU A 154 17.95 -17.88 -26.05
C LEU A 154 18.30 -16.48 -26.63
N GLU A 155 19.32 -16.37 -27.47
CA GLU A 155 19.70 -15.12 -28.11
C GLU A 155 18.52 -14.45 -28.82
N GLY A 156 18.34 -13.15 -28.59
CA GLY A 156 17.22 -12.36 -29.12
C GLY A 156 15.83 -12.60 -28.49
N GLN A 157 15.74 -13.45 -27.47
CA GLN A 157 14.45 -13.79 -26.83
C GLN A 157 14.24 -13.11 -25.46
N HIS A 158 15.00 -12.06 -25.14
CA HIS A 158 14.97 -11.39 -23.84
C HIS A 158 13.55 -10.99 -23.41
N LEU A 159 12.80 -10.27 -24.26
CA LEU A 159 11.42 -9.88 -23.98
C LEU A 159 10.50 -11.10 -23.76
N LEU A 160 10.63 -12.13 -24.61
CA LEU A 160 9.78 -13.33 -24.52
C LEU A 160 10.02 -14.07 -23.19
N ILE A 161 11.28 -14.21 -22.78
CA ILE A 161 11.65 -14.88 -21.52
C ILE A 161 11.15 -14.07 -20.32
N THR A 162 11.29 -12.75 -20.36
CA THR A 162 10.76 -11.85 -19.32
C THR A 162 9.26 -12.03 -19.15
N LEU A 163 8.50 -12.01 -20.25
CA LEU A 163 7.05 -12.25 -20.22
C LEU A 163 6.71 -13.66 -19.72
N ALA A 164 7.48 -14.68 -20.10
CA ALA A 164 7.27 -16.03 -19.60
C ALA A 164 7.48 -16.14 -18.09
N LEU A 165 8.52 -15.49 -17.54
CA LEU A 165 8.78 -15.44 -16.10
C LEU A 165 7.66 -14.72 -15.32
N LEU A 166 7.11 -13.63 -15.86
CA LEU A 166 5.96 -12.92 -15.28
C LEU A 166 4.68 -13.76 -15.31
N VAL A 167 4.39 -14.42 -16.44
CA VAL A 167 3.23 -15.34 -16.54
C VAL A 167 3.38 -16.50 -15.56
N MET A 168 4.58 -17.08 -15.45
CA MET A 168 4.86 -18.14 -14.46
C MET A 168 4.61 -17.65 -13.03
N LEU A 169 5.04 -16.42 -12.71
CA LEU A 169 4.76 -15.79 -11.42
C LEU A 169 3.25 -15.68 -11.17
N GLY A 170 2.50 -15.16 -12.13
CA GLY A 170 1.04 -15.05 -12.06
C GLY A 170 0.37 -16.42 -11.85
N VAL A 171 0.78 -17.46 -12.58
CA VAL A 171 0.25 -18.82 -12.44
C VAL A 171 0.50 -19.39 -11.04
N VAL A 172 1.68 -19.16 -10.47
CA VAL A 172 2.00 -19.59 -9.10
C VAL A 172 1.08 -18.93 -8.09
N PHE A 173 0.84 -17.62 -8.22
CA PHE A 173 -0.07 -16.89 -7.31
C PHE A 173 -1.55 -17.28 -7.50
N LEU A 174 -1.98 -17.58 -8.73
CA LEU A 174 -3.35 -18.10 -8.98
C LEU A 174 -3.60 -19.45 -8.33
N ARG A 175 -2.57 -20.28 -8.19
CA ARG A 175 -2.66 -21.58 -7.48
C ARG A 175 -2.60 -21.44 -5.95
N GLY A 176 -2.11 -20.32 -5.45
CA GLY A 176 -1.93 -20.03 -4.03
C GLY A 176 -0.47 -20.19 -3.59
N PHE A 177 0.10 -19.09 -3.10
CA PHE A 177 1.50 -19.02 -2.64
C PHE A 177 1.50 -18.97 -1.10
N HIS A 178 1.78 -20.09 -0.43
CA HIS A 178 1.62 -20.21 1.04
C HIS A 178 2.90 -20.38 1.85
N GLU A 179 4.04 -20.72 1.26
CA GLU A 179 5.28 -21.09 2.00
C GLU A 179 6.48 -20.19 1.69
N ALA A 180 6.26 -18.87 1.72
CA ALA A 180 7.27 -17.92 1.28
C ALA A 180 8.58 -17.93 2.11
N ILE A 181 8.51 -18.03 3.45
CA ILE A 181 9.69 -17.87 4.32
C ILE A 181 10.72 -18.99 4.16
N GLY A 182 10.26 -20.24 4.06
CA GLY A 182 11.16 -21.38 3.87
C GLY A 182 11.89 -21.32 2.54
N VAL A 183 11.15 -21.06 1.46
CA VAL A 183 11.70 -20.94 0.11
C VAL A 183 12.66 -19.75 0.01
N ALA A 184 12.29 -18.59 0.56
CA ALA A 184 13.14 -17.41 0.61
C ALA A 184 14.50 -17.70 1.25
N THR A 185 14.51 -18.45 2.35
CA THR A 185 15.75 -18.81 3.06
C THR A 185 16.65 -19.69 2.19
N TRP A 186 16.07 -20.69 1.51
CA TRP A 186 16.81 -21.59 0.62
C TRP A 186 17.35 -20.90 -0.64
N ILE A 187 16.77 -19.80 -1.06
CA ILE A 187 17.23 -19.00 -2.21
C ILE A 187 18.26 -17.96 -1.76
N ALA A 188 17.97 -17.19 -0.72
CA ALA A 188 18.78 -16.04 -0.35
C ALA A 188 20.14 -16.42 0.26
N ILE A 189 20.21 -17.48 1.07
CA ILE A 189 21.49 -17.90 1.70
C ILE A 189 22.51 -18.36 0.64
N PRO A 190 22.21 -19.30 -0.26
CA PRO A 190 23.15 -19.67 -1.32
C PRO A 190 23.55 -18.48 -2.19
N TYR A 191 22.60 -17.59 -2.54
CA TYR A 191 22.90 -16.40 -3.31
C TYR A 191 23.93 -15.49 -2.62
N LEU A 192 23.77 -15.18 -1.35
CA LEU A 192 24.75 -14.38 -0.61
C LEU A 192 26.11 -15.10 -0.49
N ILE A 193 26.12 -16.41 -0.29
CA ILE A 193 27.37 -17.18 -0.24
C ILE A 193 28.09 -17.10 -1.60
N LEU A 194 27.38 -17.31 -2.71
CA LEU A 194 27.97 -17.20 -4.05
C LEU A 194 28.52 -15.80 -4.31
N ASN A 195 27.77 -14.74 -3.93
CA ASN A 195 28.25 -13.37 -4.01
C ASN A 195 29.52 -13.15 -3.17
N ALA A 196 29.58 -13.70 -1.95
CA ALA A 196 30.78 -13.61 -1.11
C ALA A 196 31.98 -14.28 -1.77
N VAL A 197 31.78 -15.42 -2.42
CA VAL A 197 32.86 -16.12 -3.17
C VAL A 197 33.34 -15.29 -4.35
N VAL A 198 32.42 -14.74 -5.16
CA VAL A 198 32.75 -13.87 -6.31
C VAL A 198 33.52 -12.63 -5.86
N ILE A 199 33.00 -11.92 -4.85
CA ILE A 199 33.64 -10.73 -4.29
C ILE A 199 35.00 -11.08 -3.67
N GLY A 200 35.09 -12.19 -2.93
CA GLY A 200 36.34 -12.66 -2.33
C GLY A 200 37.39 -13.01 -3.38
N ARG A 201 36.99 -13.71 -4.46
CA ARG A 201 37.90 -14.01 -5.60
C ARG A 201 38.35 -12.74 -6.31
N GLY A 202 37.43 -11.80 -6.56
CA GLY A 202 37.76 -10.51 -7.15
C GLY A 202 38.71 -9.68 -6.27
N ALA A 203 38.48 -9.67 -4.96
CA ALA A 203 39.40 -9.01 -4.01
C ALA A 203 40.81 -9.62 -4.03
N MET A 204 40.91 -10.94 -4.11
CA MET A 204 42.20 -11.63 -4.25
C MET A 204 42.89 -11.26 -5.58
N GLU A 205 42.13 -11.12 -6.67
CA GLU A 205 42.67 -10.69 -7.94
C GLU A 205 43.24 -9.28 -7.89
N ILE A 206 42.54 -8.33 -7.24
CA ILE A 206 43.03 -6.96 -7.02
C ILE A 206 44.32 -6.95 -6.19
N ILE A 207 44.42 -7.81 -5.16
CA ILE A 207 45.64 -7.93 -4.34
C ILE A 207 46.80 -8.49 -5.15
N ASN A 208 46.56 -9.46 -6.01
CA ASN A 208 47.58 -10.09 -6.85
C ASN A 208 48.02 -9.19 -8.01
N HIS A 209 47.18 -8.23 -8.45
CA HIS A 209 47.42 -7.31 -9.52
C HIS A 209 47.32 -5.85 -9.07
N PRO A 210 48.36 -5.33 -8.35
CA PRO A 210 48.33 -3.96 -7.77
C PRO A 210 48.18 -2.86 -8.82
N GLU A 211 48.48 -3.15 -10.09
CA GLU A 211 48.27 -2.26 -11.23
C GLU A 211 46.76 -1.91 -11.40
N ALA A 212 45.84 -2.77 -11.06
CA ALA A 212 44.40 -2.47 -11.09
C ALA A 212 44.06 -1.30 -10.17
N TRP A 213 44.65 -1.29 -8.96
CA TRP A 213 44.49 -0.17 -8.02
C TRP A 213 45.13 1.12 -8.53
N ALA A 214 46.37 1.04 -9.05
CA ALA A 214 47.07 2.20 -9.60
C ALA A 214 46.36 2.79 -10.83
N ASN A 215 45.73 1.94 -11.66
CA ASN A 215 44.92 2.37 -12.81
C ASN A 215 43.66 3.11 -12.36
N TRP A 216 42.97 2.58 -11.34
CA TRP A 216 41.81 3.22 -10.76
C TRP A 216 42.16 4.56 -10.13
N GLU A 217 43.24 4.66 -9.36
CA GLU A 217 43.71 5.90 -8.73
C GLU A 217 44.01 6.97 -9.79
N ARG A 218 44.67 6.58 -10.91
CA ARG A 218 44.88 7.47 -12.05
C ARG A 218 43.58 7.92 -12.68
N ALA A 219 42.63 7.03 -12.87
CA ALA A 219 41.30 7.38 -13.40
C ALA A 219 40.54 8.34 -12.48
N LEU A 220 40.68 8.21 -11.15
CA LEU A 220 40.11 9.15 -10.19
C LEU A 220 40.76 10.54 -10.29
N THR A 221 42.10 10.61 -10.40
CA THR A 221 42.83 11.91 -10.49
C THR A 221 42.45 12.69 -11.75
N LEU A 222 42.08 11.99 -12.87
CA LEU A 222 41.54 12.62 -14.08
C LEU A 222 40.15 13.23 -13.88
N LYS A 223 39.36 12.72 -12.96
CA LYS A 223 38.00 13.21 -12.64
C LYS A 223 38.01 14.37 -11.63
N GLY A 224 39.14 14.61 -10.94
CA GLY A 224 39.26 15.66 -9.94
C GLY A 224 40.07 15.21 -8.73
N SER A 225 40.16 16.07 -7.72
CA SER A 225 40.88 15.78 -6.46
C SER A 225 40.09 16.21 -5.25
N GLY A 226 40.24 15.51 -4.14
CA GLY A 226 39.72 15.89 -2.82
C GLY A 226 38.22 16.21 -2.81
N THR A 227 37.86 17.46 -2.54
CA THR A 227 36.48 17.94 -2.43
C THR A 227 35.67 17.76 -3.73
N GLY A 228 36.32 17.83 -4.90
CA GLY A 228 35.66 17.61 -6.21
C GLY A 228 35.16 16.21 -6.34
N LEU A 229 35.91 15.18 -5.96
CA LEU A 229 35.50 13.79 -5.97
C LEU A 229 34.36 13.51 -4.98
N ILE A 230 34.39 14.11 -3.78
CA ILE A 230 33.31 13.98 -2.81
C ILE A 230 32.02 14.57 -3.37
N LEU A 231 32.09 15.79 -3.93
CA LEU A 231 30.92 16.42 -4.55
C LEU A 231 30.38 15.58 -5.73
N ALA A 232 31.26 15.09 -6.63
CA ALA A 232 30.86 14.24 -7.75
C ALA A 232 30.18 12.95 -7.25
N SER A 233 30.65 12.37 -6.15
CA SER A 233 30.05 11.17 -5.55
C SER A 233 28.65 11.47 -4.94
N ILE A 234 28.49 12.63 -4.31
CA ILE A 234 27.20 13.08 -3.77
C ILE A 234 26.20 13.38 -4.90
N PHE A 235 26.66 13.97 -6.01
CA PHE A 235 25.81 14.19 -7.18
C PHE A 235 25.49 12.91 -7.98
N ALA A 236 26.36 11.89 -7.92
CA ALA A 236 26.09 10.59 -8.49
C ALA A 236 25.13 9.71 -7.64
N PHE A 237 25.05 9.97 -6.33
CA PHE A 237 24.23 9.17 -5.39
C PHE A 237 22.76 9.03 -5.81
N PRO A 238 22.03 10.08 -6.28
CA PRO A 238 20.63 9.93 -6.67
C PRO A 238 20.40 8.85 -7.73
N LYS A 239 21.36 8.67 -8.66
CA LYS A 239 21.30 7.64 -9.71
C LYS A 239 21.43 6.21 -9.19
N LEU A 240 21.94 6.07 -7.95
CA LEU A 240 22.09 4.80 -7.24
C LEU A 240 20.95 4.53 -6.25
N ALA A 241 19.89 5.34 -6.25
CA ALA A 241 18.82 5.28 -5.26
C ALA A 241 18.05 3.94 -5.21
N LEU A 242 18.16 3.11 -6.26
CA LEU A 242 17.67 1.73 -6.24
C LEU A 242 18.23 0.90 -5.06
N GLY A 243 19.46 1.16 -4.65
CA GLY A 243 20.08 0.51 -3.49
C GLY A 243 19.42 0.84 -2.14
N LEU A 244 18.40 1.72 -2.12
CA LEU A 244 17.60 2.05 -0.94
C LEU A 244 16.31 1.21 -0.84
N SER A 245 16.02 0.32 -1.77
CA SER A 245 14.82 -0.53 -1.77
C SER A 245 14.75 -1.48 -0.56
N GLY A 246 13.59 -2.10 -0.35
CA GLY A 246 13.40 -3.17 0.64
C GLY A 246 13.09 -2.72 2.07
N PHE A 247 13.22 -1.45 2.43
CA PHE A 247 12.88 -0.97 3.78
C PHE A 247 11.38 -0.96 4.03
N GLU A 248 10.56 -0.52 3.05
CA GLU A 248 9.10 -0.51 3.16
C GLU A 248 8.57 -1.95 3.26
N THR A 249 9.11 -2.88 2.45
CA THR A 249 8.81 -4.32 2.53
C THR A 249 9.15 -4.86 3.93
N GLY A 250 10.30 -4.45 4.50
CA GLY A 250 10.74 -4.83 5.85
C GLY A 250 9.76 -4.43 6.96
N VAL A 251 9.11 -3.27 6.84
CA VAL A 251 8.07 -2.83 7.78
C VAL A 251 6.73 -3.51 7.49
N SER A 252 6.40 -3.78 6.24
CA SER A 252 5.14 -4.41 5.82
C SER A 252 4.99 -5.84 6.37
N VAL A 253 6.08 -6.59 6.51
CA VAL A 253 6.07 -7.96 7.07
C VAL A 253 6.14 -8.00 8.59
N MET A 254 6.16 -6.88 9.27
CA MET A 254 6.21 -6.79 10.73
C MET A 254 5.16 -7.67 11.46
N PRO A 255 3.93 -7.86 10.96
CA PRO A 255 2.97 -8.78 11.56
C PRO A 255 3.43 -10.24 11.61
N LEU A 256 4.34 -10.66 10.72
CA LEU A 256 4.91 -12.01 10.70
C LEU A 256 6.04 -12.20 11.74
N VAL A 257 6.55 -11.10 12.30
CA VAL A 257 7.63 -11.17 13.29
C VAL A 257 7.05 -11.54 14.66
N HIS A 258 7.64 -12.58 15.28
CA HIS A 258 7.23 -13.05 16.61
C HIS A 258 7.38 -11.94 17.67
N GLY A 259 6.36 -11.79 18.48
CA GLY A 259 6.33 -10.87 19.61
C GLY A 259 5.02 -10.98 20.36
N THR A 260 5.09 -11.01 21.68
CA THR A 260 3.90 -11.02 22.54
C THR A 260 3.05 -9.79 22.27
N GLN A 261 1.77 -10.01 21.97
CA GLN A 261 0.79 -8.94 22.09
C GLN A 261 0.62 -8.62 23.58
N PRO A 262 0.42 -7.36 23.98
CA PRO A 262 0.01 -7.05 25.33
C PRO A 262 -1.35 -7.75 25.57
N ASP A 263 -1.50 -8.42 26.70
CA ASP A 263 -2.73 -9.12 27.08
C ASP A 263 -3.94 -8.18 27.31
N SER A 264 -3.75 -6.89 27.15
CA SER A 264 -4.77 -5.86 27.31
C SER A 264 -4.69 -4.81 26.20
N GLY A 265 -5.62 -4.87 25.25
CA GLY A 265 -6.09 -3.72 24.47
C GLY A 265 -5.03 -3.01 23.62
N ASP A 266 -4.91 -1.75 23.67
CA ASP A 266 -4.21 -0.83 22.77
C ASP A 266 -2.67 -0.69 22.94
N GLY A 267 -2.00 -1.56 23.68
CA GLY A 267 -0.55 -1.48 23.89
C GLY A 267 0.29 -1.85 22.66
N ALA A 268 1.33 -1.06 22.38
CA ALA A 268 2.27 -1.36 21.30
C ALA A 268 3.09 -2.63 21.62
N PRO A 269 3.25 -3.60 20.71
CA PRO A 269 3.98 -4.85 20.93
C PRO A 269 5.49 -4.60 20.95
N VAL A 270 6.04 -4.22 22.10
CA VAL A 270 7.43 -3.78 22.28
C VAL A 270 8.43 -4.81 21.77
N ASN A 271 8.20 -6.10 22.05
CA ASN A 271 9.10 -7.18 21.61
C ASN A 271 9.10 -7.34 20.09
N ARG A 272 7.94 -7.21 19.42
CA ARG A 272 7.84 -7.24 17.96
C ARG A 272 8.57 -6.05 17.33
N ILE A 273 8.39 -4.85 17.89
CA ILE A 273 9.08 -3.64 17.43
C ILE A 273 10.59 -3.82 17.56
N ALA A 274 11.09 -4.30 18.71
CA ALA A 274 12.51 -4.55 18.92
C ALA A 274 13.07 -5.61 17.95
N ALA A 275 12.34 -6.69 17.72
CA ALA A 275 12.72 -7.75 16.77
C ALA A 275 12.75 -7.23 15.32
N THR A 276 11.76 -6.46 14.89
CA THR A 276 11.74 -5.83 13.56
C THR A 276 12.91 -4.84 13.39
N ARG A 277 13.25 -4.08 14.43
CA ARG A 277 14.42 -3.19 14.37
C ARG A 277 15.72 -3.98 14.17
N LYS A 278 15.90 -5.13 14.82
CA LYS A 278 17.06 -6.02 14.60
C LYS A 278 17.09 -6.54 13.15
N LEU A 279 15.93 -6.90 12.59
CA LEU A 279 15.80 -7.32 11.20
C LEU A 279 16.26 -6.23 10.25
N LEU A 280 15.74 -5.01 10.37
CA LEU A 280 16.10 -3.87 9.50
C LEU A 280 17.58 -3.51 9.60
N ILE A 281 18.13 -3.46 10.82
CA ILE A 281 19.55 -3.17 11.04
C ILE A 281 20.42 -4.28 10.43
N GLY A 282 20.08 -5.55 10.68
CA GLY A 282 20.83 -6.68 10.15
C GLY A 282 20.86 -6.70 8.63
N ALA A 283 19.71 -6.52 7.97
CA ALA A 283 19.62 -6.45 6.51
C ALA A 283 20.44 -5.28 5.95
N ALA A 284 20.32 -4.09 6.54
CA ALA A 284 21.04 -2.91 6.10
C ALA A 284 22.57 -3.07 6.25
N LEU A 285 23.05 -3.64 7.35
CA LEU A 285 24.48 -3.85 7.56
C LEU A 285 25.06 -4.88 6.59
N VAL A 286 24.38 -6.04 6.42
CA VAL A 286 24.82 -7.06 5.47
C VAL A 286 24.91 -6.46 4.07
N MET A 287 23.85 -5.79 3.63
CA MET A 287 23.79 -5.21 2.28
C MET A 287 24.83 -4.11 2.07
N SER A 288 25.09 -3.28 3.09
CA SER A 288 26.13 -2.24 3.04
C SER A 288 27.53 -2.81 2.76
N VAL A 289 27.88 -3.91 3.40
CA VAL A 289 29.17 -4.58 3.17
C VAL A 289 29.25 -5.13 1.74
N TYR A 290 28.21 -5.84 1.30
CA TYR A 290 28.17 -6.41 -0.05
C TYR A 290 28.20 -5.33 -1.15
N LEU A 291 27.44 -4.23 -1.00
CA LEU A 291 27.41 -3.14 -1.98
C LEU A 291 28.76 -2.46 -2.12
N ILE A 292 29.42 -2.12 -1.01
CA ILE A 292 30.76 -1.48 -1.06
C ILE A 292 31.76 -2.44 -1.69
N ALA A 293 31.81 -3.68 -1.22
CA ALA A 293 32.80 -4.64 -1.68
C ALA A 293 32.60 -4.99 -3.18
N SER A 294 31.36 -5.22 -3.60
CA SER A 294 31.03 -5.49 -5.00
C SER A 294 31.35 -4.31 -5.91
N SER A 295 31.06 -3.07 -5.48
CA SER A 295 31.37 -1.86 -6.26
C SER A 295 32.87 -1.69 -6.49
N PHE A 296 33.71 -1.95 -5.46
CA PHE A 296 35.17 -1.95 -5.66
C PHE A 296 35.60 -3.05 -6.64
N VAL A 297 35.16 -4.28 -6.44
CA VAL A 297 35.54 -5.41 -7.29
C VAL A 297 35.15 -5.16 -8.76
N THR A 298 33.93 -4.74 -9.01
CA THR A 298 33.45 -4.49 -10.38
C THR A 298 34.15 -3.30 -11.04
N THR A 299 34.37 -2.22 -10.30
CA THR A 299 35.01 -1.02 -10.85
C THR A 299 36.51 -1.22 -11.18
N LEU A 300 37.22 -2.01 -10.37
CA LEU A 300 38.65 -2.22 -10.56
C LEU A 300 38.99 -3.31 -11.59
N LEU A 301 38.09 -4.31 -11.75
CA LEU A 301 38.36 -5.48 -12.55
C LEU A 301 37.70 -5.48 -13.93
N ILE A 302 36.56 -4.79 -14.10
CA ILE A 302 35.83 -4.81 -15.36
C ILE A 302 36.35 -3.68 -16.28
N PRO A 303 36.82 -3.99 -17.48
CA PRO A 303 37.27 -2.97 -18.42
C PRO A 303 36.10 -2.15 -18.96
N GLU A 304 36.40 -0.88 -19.32
CA GLU A 304 35.36 0.07 -19.74
C GLU A 304 34.55 -0.42 -20.96
N SER A 305 35.21 -1.14 -21.90
CA SER A 305 34.54 -1.72 -23.05
C SER A 305 33.52 -2.80 -22.73
N ALA A 306 33.63 -3.47 -21.56
CA ALA A 306 32.72 -4.54 -21.15
C ALA A 306 31.51 -4.03 -20.39
N TRP A 307 31.63 -2.96 -19.60
CA TRP A 307 30.50 -2.47 -18.81
C TRP A 307 29.67 -1.35 -19.46
N ARG A 308 30.14 -0.75 -20.55
CA ARG A 308 29.34 0.19 -21.35
C ARG A 308 28.14 -0.51 -21.99
N ASP A 309 27.15 0.28 -22.39
CA ASP A 309 25.96 -0.22 -23.07
C ASP A 309 26.31 -1.15 -24.24
N GLY A 310 25.70 -2.34 -24.22
CA GLY A 310 25.99 -3.40 -25.21
C GLY A 310 27.26 -4.20 -24.97
N GLY A 311 28.01 -3.97 -23.89
CA GLY A 311 29.13 -4.81 -23.47
C GLY A 311 28.72 -6.02 -22.65
N ASP A 312 29.55 -7.08 -22.61
CA ASP A 312 29.25 -8.37 -21.97
C ASP A 312 28.97 -8.30 -20.44
N ALA A 313 29.41 -7.23 -19.78
CA ALA A 313 29.18 -6.98 -18.35
C ALA A 313 28.04 -5.97 -18.09
N SER A 314 27.42 -5.40 -19.13
CA SER A 314 26.34 -4.43 -18.98
C SER A 314 25.17 -5.05 -18.23
N GLY A 315 24.70 -4.39 -17.16
CA GLY A 315 23.62 -4.87 -16.29
C GLY A 315 23.99 -6.06 -15.38
N ARG A 316 25.02 -6.85 -15.65
CA ARG A 316 25.38 -8.10 -14.94
C ARG A 316 26.84 -8.15 -14.46
N ALA A 317 27.30 -7.06 -13.90
CA ALA A 317 28.72 -6.88 -13.56
C ALA A 317 29.32 -8.00 -12.68
N LEU A 318 28.62 -8.46 -11.62
CA LEU A 318 29.11 -9.55 -10.77
C LEU A 318 29.07 -10.92 -11.45
N ALA A 319 28.10 -11.17 -12.34
CA ALA A 319 28.05 -12.40 -13.13
C ALA A 319 29.23 -12.45 -14.10
N TRP A 320 29.57 -11.34 -14.74
CA TRP A 320 30.78 -11.24 -15.57
C TRP A 320 32.04 -11.60 -14.78
N VAL A 321 32.21 -11.05 -13.57
CA VAL A 321 33.33 -11.39 -12.68
C VAL A 321 33.32 -12.89 -12.34
N ALA A 322 32.14 -13.47 -12.08
CA ALA A 322 32.01 -14.90 -11.77
C ALA A 322 32.45 -15.78 -12.95
N HIS A 323 31.97 -15.50 -14.15
CA HIS A 323 32.38 -16.25 -15.37
C HIS A 323 33.86 -16.08 -15.67
N HIS A 324 34.35 -14.84 -15.62
CA HIS A 324 35.73 -14.53 -16.04
C HIS A 324 36.78 -15.10 -15.08
N TYR A 325 36.57 -15.04 -13.75
CA TYR A 325 37.60 -15.41 -12.77
C TYR A 325 37.36 -16.77 -12.09
N LEU A 326 36.14 -17.35 -12.17
CA LEU A 326 35.79 -18.62 -11.54
C LEU A 326 35.37 -19.68 -12.59
N GLY A 327 35.26 -19.27 -13.88
CA GLY A 327 34.90 -20.12 -15.01
C GLY A 327 33.40 -20.32 -15.19
N ASP A 328 33.01 -20.79 -16.38
CA ASP A 328 31.64 -20.86 -16.86
C ASP A 328 30.72 -21.76 -16.01
N ILE A 329 31.26 -22.86 -15.47
CA ILE A 329 30.47 -23.75 -14.61
C ILE A 329 30.04 -23.02 -13.36
N PHE A 330 30.96 -22.35 -12.66
CA PHE A 330 30.64 -21.58 -11.47
C PHE A 330 29.74 -20.38 -11.80
N GLY A 331 30.06 -19.67 -12.91
CA GLY A 331 29.25 -18.56 -13.42
C GLY A 331 27.79 -18.98 -13.68
N THR A 332 27.58 -20.19 -14.23
CA THR A 332 26.22 -20.70 -14.46
C THR A 332 25.47 -21.00 -13.16
N PHE A 333 26.13 -21.53 -12.12
CA PHE A 333 25.51 -21.65 -10.81
C PHE A 333 25.18 -20.29 -10.19
N TYR A 334 26.05 -19.30 -10.41
CA TYR A 334 25.81 -17.91 -10.00
C TYR A 334 24.59 -17.32 -10.72
N ASP A 335 24.52 -17.45 -12.05
CA ASP A 335 23.38 -16.99 -12.86
C ASP A 335 22.08 -17.66 -12.40
N LEU A 336 22.07 -18.99 -12.21
CA LEU A 336 20.89 -19.70 -11.73
C LEU A 336 20.42 -19.17 -10.37
N SER A 337 21.36 -18.93 -9.46
CA SER A 337 21.05 -18.38 -8.14
C SER A 337 20.51 -16.96 -8.23
N THR A 338 21.05 -16.15 -9.15
CA THR A 338 20.60 -14.78 -9.42
C THR A 338 19.21 -14.77 -10.03
N VAL A 339 18.93 -15.62 -11.01
CA VAL A 339 17.58 -15.80 -11.60
C VAL A 339 16.56 -16.17 -10.53
N LEU A 340 16.90 -17.08 -9.64
CA LEU A 340 15.98 -17.52 -8.56
C LEU A 340 15.70 -16.41 -7.58
N ILE A 341 16.69 -15.63 -7.13
CA ILE A 341 16.45 -14.55 -6.16
C ILE A 341 15.70 -13.39 -6.80
N LEU A 342 15.98 -13.03 -8.02
CA LEU A 342 15.28 -12.00 -8.77
C LEU A 342 13.80 -12.38 -9.00
N TRP A 343 13.54 -13.61 -9.46
CA TRP A 343 12.18 -14.09 -9.63
C TRP A 343 11.40 -14.09 -8.29
N PHE A 344 12.07 -14.46 -7.20
CA PHE A 344 11.47 -14.48 -5.88
C PHE A 344 11.27 -13.05 -5.30
N ALA A 345 12.11 -12.08 -5.69
CA ALA A 345 11.89 -10.66 -5.40
C ALA A 345 10.58 -10.17 -6.04
N GLY A 346 10.34 -10.52 -7.32
CA GLY A 346 9.06 -10.29 -7.97
C GLY A 346 7.88 -10.95 -7.24
N ALA A 347 8.06 -12.17 -6.72
CA ALA A 347 7.05 -12.84 -5.91
C ALA A 347 6.75 -12.10 -4.60
N SER A 348 7.76 -11.53 -3.95
CA SER A 348 7.58 -10.73 -2.73
C SER A 348 6.83 -9.42 -3.01
N ALA A 349 7.11 -8.77 -4.12
CA ALA A 349 6.39 -7.58 -4.59
C ALA A 349 4.91 -7.87 -4.88
N MET A 350 4.61 -8.97 -5.59
CA MET A 350 3.25 -9.43 -5.84
C MET A 350 2.49 -9.68 -4.52
N ALA A 351 3.11 -10.37 -3.56
CA ALA A 351 2.52 -10.64 -2.26
C ALA A 351 2.25 -9.34 -1.47
N ALA A 352 3.15 -8.37 -1.54
CA ALA A 352 2.99 -7.06 -0.92
C ALA A 352 1.78 -6.31 -1.49
N MET A 353 1.61 -6.28 -2.82
CA MET A 353 0.47 -5.66 -3.49
C MET A 353 -0.85 -6.34 -3.13
N LEU A 354 -0.90 -7.67 -3.13
CA LEU A 354 -2.07 -8.46 -2.72
C LEU A 354 -2.45 -8.23 -1.25
N SER A 355 -1.52 -7.77 -0.43
CA SER A 355 -1.77 -7.39 0.96
C SER A 355 -2.17 -5.92 1.09
N LEU A 356 -1.53 -5.01 0.36
CA LEU A 356 -1.67 -3.57 0.48
C LEU A 356 -3.02 -3.07 -0.07
N ILE A 357 -3.35 -3.42 -1.30
CA ILE A 357 -4.54 -2.93 -2.00
C ILE A 357 -5.84 -3.30 -1.27
N PRO A 358 -6.09 -4.58 -0.90
CA PRO A 358 -7.33 -4.96 -0.20
C PRO A 358 -7.45 -4.36 1.21
N ARG A 359 -6.36 -3.98 1.85
CA ARG A 359 -6.40 -3.40 3.20
C ARG A 359 -6.80 -1.93 3.20
N TYR A 360 -6.41 -1.17 2.18
CA TYR A 360 -6.61 0.28 2.15
C TYR A 360 -7.87 0.68 1.40
N LEU A 361 -7.99 0.31 0.14
CA LEU A 361 -8.99 0.86 -0.75
C LEU A 361 -10.44 0.45 -0.38
N PRO A 362 -10.74 -0.83 -0.04
CA PRO A 362 -12.10 -1.22 0.31
C PRO A 362 -12.64 -0.52 1.55
N ARG A 363 -11.77 -0.26 2.54
CA ARG A 363 -12.12 0.42 3.81
C ARG A 363 -12.70 1.83 3.60
N PHE A 364 -12.31 2.49 2.51
CA PHE A 364 -12.81 3.83 2.17
C PHE A 364 -13.87 3.82 1.07
N GLY A 365 -14.38 2.63 0.71
CA GLY A 365 -15.26 2.47 -0.45
C GLY A 365 -14.58 2.76 -1.78
N MET A 366 -13.27 2.82 -1.81
CA MET A 366 -12.45 3.24 -2.95
C MET A 366 -11.96 2.07 -3.80
N ALA A 367 -12.51 0.88 -3.60
CA ALA A 367 -12.25 -0.28 -4.44
C ALA A 367 -13.52 -1.06 -4.71
N PRO A 368 -13.66 -1.69 -5.89
CA PRO A 368 -14.69 -2.65 -6.18
C PRO A 368 -14.63 -3.85 -5.23
N HIS A 369 -15.75 -4.53 -4.99
CA HIS A 369 -15.81 -5.68 -4.08
C HIS A 369 -14.86 -6.82 -4.46
N TRP A 370 -14.62 -7.03 -5.78
CA TRP A 370 -13.73 -8.08 -6.26
C TRP A 370 -12.26 -7.92 -5.83
N VAL A 371 -11.85 -6.71 -5.44
CA VAL A 371 -10.48 -6.45 -4.94
C VAL A 371 -10.17 -7.24 -3.66
N GLY A 372 -11.21 -7.59 -2.88
CA GLY A 372 -11.06 -8.51 -1.75
C GLY A 372 -10.72 -9.95 -2.12
N SER A 373 -10.83 -10.31 -3.41
CA SER A 373 -10.51 -11.65 -3.93
C SER A 373 -9.12 -11.66 -4.55
N PRO A 374 -8.18 -12.52 -4.11
CA PRO A 374 -6.79 -12.48 -4.58
C PRO A 374 -6.64 -12.74 -6.08
N ARG A 375 -7.38 -13.69 -6.65
CA ARG A 375 -7.20 -14.12 -8.05
C ARG A 375 -7.48 -13.04 -9.09
N PRO A 376 -8.61 -12.30 -9.04
CA PRO A 376 -8.82 -11.18 -9.97
C PRO A 376 -7.71 -10.12 -9.85
N LEU A 377 -7.26 -9.85 -8.62
CA LEU A 377 -6.20 -8.87 -8.39
C LEU A 377 -4.87 -9.33 -8.99
N VAL A 378 -4.50 -10.62 -8.85
CA VAL A 378 -3.32 -11.21 -9.52
C VAL A 378 -3.40 -11.03 -11.04
N LEU A 379 -4.56 -11.27 -11.65
CA LEU A 379 -4.73 -11.11 -13.11
C LEU A 379 -4.58 -9.65 -13.54
N VAL A 380 -5.09 -8.71 -12.75
CA VAL A 380 -4.93 -7.27 -13.04
C VAL A 380 -3.47 -6.85 -12.91
N LEU A 381 -2.79 -7.26 -11.84
CA LEU A 381 -1.36 -6.96 -11.64
C LEU A 381 -0.51 -7.58 -12.76
N LEU A 382 -0.72 -8.85 -13.10
CA LEU A 382 -0.03 -9.50 -14.21
C LEU A 382 -0.25 -8.80 -15.55
N ALA A 383 -1.47 -8.33 -15.82
CA ALA A 383 -1.75 -7.56 -17.04
C ALA A 383 -0.97 -6.24 -17.04
N MET A 384 -0.87 -5.56 -15.88
CA MET A 384 -0.07 -4.35 -15.73
C MET A 384 1.42 -4.64 -15.92
N ASP A 385 1.94 -5.73 -15.35
CA ASP A 385 3.33 -6.16 -15.52
C ASP A 385 3.67 -6.39 -17.00
N ILE A 386 2.79 -7.12 -17.73
CA ILE A 386 2.98 -7.39 -19.16
C ILE A 386 3.00 -6.09 -19.97
N VAL A 387 2.05 -5.17 -19.70
CA VAL A 387 1.98 -3.88 -20.42
C VAL A 387 3.23 -3.05 -20.14
N VAL A 388 3.65 -2.94 -18.89
CA VAL A 388 4.85 -2.19 -18.50
C VAL A 388 6.10 -2.80 -19.14
N THR A 389 6.24 -4.12 -19.10
CA THR A 389 7.37 -4.83 -19.73
C THR A 389 7.45 -4.56 -21.23
N ILE A 390 6.32 -4.57 -21.93
CA ILE A 390 6.27 -4.26 -23.38
C ILE A 390 6.62 -2.80 -23.66
N ILE A 391 6.13 -1.86 -22.85
CA ILE A 391 6.42 -0.42 -23.00
C ILE A 391 7.92 -0.15 -22.87
N PHE A 392 8.59 -0.82 -21.93
CA PHE A 392 10.04 -0.68 -21.73
C PHE A 392 10.88 -1.63 -22.57
N ASP A 393 10.27 -2.48 -23.40
CA ASP A 393 10.98 -3.55 -24.15
C ASP A 393 11.87 -4.43 -23.25
N ALA A 394 11.44 -4.66 -22.03
CA ALA A 394 12.18 -5.34 -20.97
C ALA A 394 13.56 -4.71 -20.63
N ASP A 395 13.81 -3.46 -20.98
CA ASP A 395 15.06 -2.77 -20.67
C ASP A 395 15.21 -2.54 -19.16
N VAL A 396 16.26 -3.13 -18.59
CA VAL A 396 16.53 -3.09 -17.13
C VAL A 396 16.93 -1.70 -16.68
N GLU A 397 17.69 -0.94 -17.51
CA GLU A 397 18.18 0.39 -17.14
C GLU A 397 17.04 1.42 -17.13
N ALA A 398 16.19 1.41 -18.16
CA ALA A 398 15.04 2.27 -18.28
C ALA A 398 14.03 2.00 -17.13
N GLN A 399 13.76 0.72 -16.83
CA GLN A 399 12.94 0.32 -15.69
C GLN A 399 13.56 0.73 -14.35
N GLY A 400 14.89 0.65 -14.22
CA GLY A 400 15.62 1.10 -13.05
C GLY A 400 15.38 2.57 -12.71
N GLY A 401 15.31 3.44 -13.73
CA GLY A 401 14.95 4.86 -13.56
C GLY A 401 13.54 5.05 -13.00
N ALA A 402 12.57 4.32 -13.52
CA ALA A 402 11.19 4.34 -13.06
C ALA A 402 11.06 3.80 -11.62
N TYR A 403 11.77 2.72 -11.30
CA TYR A 403 11.83 2.15 -9.96
C TYR A 403 12.34 3.14 -8.91
N ALA A 404 13.44 3.84 -9.21
CA ALA A 404 14.02 4.83 -8.32
C ALA A 404 13.00 5.91 -7.93
N THR A 405 12.14 6.34 -8.84
CA THR A 405 11.07 7.32 -8.56
C THR A 405 10.08 6.78 -7.52
N GLY A 406 9.62 5.53 -7.65
CA GLY A 406 8.71 4.89 -6.68
C GLY A 406 9.33 4.78 -5.29
N VAL A 407 10.54 4.21 -5.21
CA VAL A 407 11.29 4.05 -3.96
C VAL A 407 11.52 5.40 -3.26
N LEU A 408 12.00 6.41 -4.00
CA LEU A 408 12.28 7.73 -3.44
C LEU A 408 11.02 8.44 -2.95
N ALA A 409 9.89 8.32 -3.67
CA ALA A 409 8.60 8.87 -3.23
C ALA A 409 8.15 8.24 -1.90
N LEU A 410 8.29 6.92 -1.74
CA LEU A 410 7.95 6.22 -0.50
C LEU A 410 8.86 6.62 0.65
N ILE A 411 10.19 6.66 0.44
CA ILE A 411 11.15 7.09 1.48
C ILE A 411 10.92 8.56 1.86
N LEU A 412 10.70 9.44 0.89
CA LEU A 412 10.37 10.84 1.14
C LEU A 412 9.10 10.95 1.97
N SER A 413 8.05 10.21 1.61
CA SER A 413 6.79 10.19 2.36
C SER A 413 6.99 9.70 3.79
N ALA A 414 7.79 8.66 3.99
CA ALA A 414 8.15 8.14 5.30
C ALA A 414 8.92 9.17 6.13
N SER A 415 9.87 9.89 5.52
CA SER A 415 10.64 10.94 6.18
C SER A 415 9.79 12.12 6.62
N VAL A 416 8.86 12.57 5.77
CA VAL A 416 7.85 13.59 6.11
C VAL A 416 6.98 13.11 7.26
N ALA A 417 6.45 11.87 7.18
CA ALA A 417 5.60 11.30 8.23
C ALA A 417 6.31 11.25 9.60
N VAL A 418 7.56 10.80 9.61
CA VAL A 418 8.38 10.72 10.83
C VAL A 418 8.67 12.10 11.38
N THR A 419 9.04 13.07 10.53
CA THR A 419 9.30 14.45 10.93
C THR A 419 8.06 15.10 11.55
N LEU A 420 6.89 14.96 10.91
CA LEU A 420 5.61 15.47 11.44
C LEU A 420 5.22 14.78 12.75
N ALA A 421 5.44 13.46 12.87
CA ALA A 421 5.15 12.72 14.09
C ALA A 421 6.00 13.20 15.27
N PHE A 422 7.32 13.41 15.06
CA PHE A 422 8.19 13.97 16.11
C PHE A 422 7.83 15.42 16.45
N ALA A 423 7.44 16.24 15.45
CA ALA A 423 7.00 17.61 15.69
C ALA A 423 5.72 17.64 16.54
N ARG A 424 4.78 16.74 16.28
CA ARG A 424 3.54 16.60 17.04
C ARG A 424 3.83 16.12 18.48
N GLU A 425 4.61 15.04 18.63
CA GLU A 425 5.01 14.51 19.93
C GLU A 425 5.74 15.57 20.79
N ALA A 426 6.61 16.39 20.18
CA ALA A 426 7.31 17.47 20.86
C ALA A 426 6.35 18.57 21.36
N ARG A 427 5.34 18.93 20.54
CA ARG A 427 4.30 19.89 20.94
C ARG A 427 3.42 19.36 22.07
N GLU A 428 2.93 18.12 21.96
CA GLU A 428 2.08 17.49 22.97
C GLU A 428 2.80 17.30 24.31
N ALA A 429 4.09 16.96 24.27
CA ALA A 429 4.92 16.80 25.46
C ALA A 429 5.54 18.11 25.98
N ASN A 430 5.29 19.25 25.34
CA ASN A 430 5.89 20.56 25.64
C ASN A 430 7.44 20.49 25.78
N ARG A 431 8.11 19.71 24.92
CA ARG A 431 9.55 19.47 24.90
C ARG A 431 10.20 20.17 23.72
N ARG A 432 11.50 20.49 23.86
CA ARG A 432 12.27 21.03 22.74
C ARG A 432 12.38 20.01 21.59
N PRO A 433 12.17 20.43 20.33
CA PRO A 433 12.08 19.52 19.18
C PRO A 433 13.45 19.07 18.63
N TRP A 434 14.36 18.64 19.49
CA TRP A 434 15.72 18.25 19.08
C TRP A 434 15.75 17.17 18.00
N LEU A 435 14.82 16.21 18.05
CA LEU A 435 14.73 15.12 17.06
C LEU A 435 14.08 15.58 15.75
N VAL A 436 13.36 16.69 15.73
CA VAL A 436 12.73 17.21 14.49
C VAL A 436 13.78 17.69 13.50
N ILE A 437 14.84 18.37 13.99
CA ILE A 437 15.87 18.97 13.12
C ILE A 437 16.58 17.92 12.26
N PRO A 438 17.18 16.83 12.81
CA PRO A 438 17.85 15.83 11.99
C PRO A 438 16.89 15.14 11.00
N PHE A 439 15.67 14.83 11.40
CA PHE A 439 14.71 14.23 10.47
C PHE A 439 14.21 15.20 9.40
N ALA A 440 14.10 16.50 9.70
CA ALA A 440 13.82 17.53 8.70
C ALA A 440 14.98 17.67 7.69
N LEU A 441 16.23 17.62 8.13
CA LEU A 441 17.40 17.60 7.24
C LEU A 441 17.40 16.35 6.34
N ILE A 442 17.12 15.17 6.90
CA ILE A 442 16.97 13.94 6.13
C ILE A 442 15.85 14.07 5.09
N THR A 443 14.71 14.67 5.48
CA THR A 443 13.60 14.94 4.55
C THR A 443 14.02 15.85 3.40
N LEU A 444 14.83 16.87 3.66
CA LEU A 444 15.37 17.74 2.60
C LEU A 444 16.32 17.00 1.66
N VAL A 445 17.18 16.10 2.18
CA VAL A 445 18.05 15.26 1.34
C VAL A 445 17.23 14.37 0.42
N PHE A 446 16.22 13.65 0.94
CA PHE A 446 15.37 12.82 0.09
C PHE A 446 14.48 13.64 -0.84
N GLY A 447 14.05 14.83 -0.44
CA GLY A 447 13.35 15.78 -1.31
C GLY A 447 14.23 16.21 -2.50
N TYR A 448 15.46 16.58 -2.25
CA TYR A 448 16.45 16.88 -3.29
C TYR A 448 16.65 15.66 -4.22
N THR A 449 16.94 14.50 -3.64
CA THR A 449 17.19 13.26 -4.39
C THR A 449 15.98 12.88 -5.29
N PHE A 450 14.77 13.03 -4.77
CA PHE A 450 13.54 12.77 -5.54
C PHE A 450 13.38 13.74 -6.71
N VAL A 451 13.58 15.03 -6.48
CA VAL A 451 13.47 16.06 -7.53
C VAL A 451 14.54 15.86 -8.60
N ASP A 452 15.78 15.60 -8.20
CA ASP A 452 16.89 15.32 -9.10
C ASP A 452 16.61 14.09 -9.98
N ASN A 453 16.14 12.99 -9.38
CA ASN A 453 15.76 11.79 -10.13
C ASN A 453 14.61 12.05 -11.11
N VAL A 454 13.61 12.85 -10.75
CA VAL A 454 12.48 13.20 -11.64
C VAL A 454 12.96 14.04 -12.83
N ILE A 455 13.93 14.93 -12.64
CA ILE A 455 14.48 15.78 -13.71
C ILE A 455 15.36 14.96 -14.66
N GLU A 456 16.22 14.09 -14.11
CA GLU A 456 17.15 13.31 -14.92
C GLU A 456 16.47 12.11 -15.61
N ARG A 457 15.44 11.51 -15.00
CA ARG A 457 14.73 10.31 -15.47
C ARG A 457 13.21 10.51 -15.42
N PRO A 458 12.64 11.28 -16.34
CA PRO A 458 11.21 11.65 -16.31
C PRO A 458 10.26 10.44 -16.52
N ASP A 459 10.73 9.34 -17.07
CA ASP A 459 9.92 8.15 -17.33
C ASP A 459 9.26 7.62 -16.05
N GLY A 460 9.99 7.66 -14.92
CA GLY A 460 9.47 7.24 -13.64
C GLY A 460 8.28 8.05 -13.15
N ILE A 461 8.34 9.38 -13.26
CA ILE A 461 7.21 10.23 -12.84
C ILE A 461 6.04 10.14 -13.82
N ILE A 462 6.30 9.91 -15.10
CA ILE A 462 5.25 9.70 -16.12
C ILE A 462 4.45 8.45 -15.77
N ILE A 463 5.12 7.31 -15.56
CA ILE A 463 4.45 6.05 -15.19
C ILE A 463 3.75 6.15 -13.86
N SER A 464 4.41 6.72 -12.83
CA SER A 464 3.78 6.95 -11.54
C SER A 464 2.53 7.82 -11.66
N SER A 465 2.56 8.84 -12.51
CA SER A 465 1.39 9.70 -12.77
C SER A 465 0.24 8.93 -13.40
N ILE A 466 0.52 8.03 -14.33
CA ILE A 466 -0.49 7.14 -14.93
C ILE A 466 -1.14 6.27 -13.86
N PHE A 467 -0.35 5.63 -13.00
CA PHE A 467 -0.87 4.82 -11.91
C PHE A 467 -1.64 5.65 -10.87
N ILE A 468 -1.17 6.85 -10.53
CA ILE A 468 -1.87 7.77 -9.64
C ILE A 468 -3.24 8.15 -10.23
N ILE A 469 -3.28 8.55 -11.49
CA ILE A 469 -4.53 8.92 -12.17
C ILE A 469 -5.48 7.73 -12.23
N ALA A 470 -4.99 6.55 -12.64
CA ALA A 470 -5.78 5.32 -12.65
C ALA A 470 -6.33 4.99 -11.27
N MET A 471 -5.50 5.09 -10.21
CA MET A 471 -5.91 4.86 -8.83
C MET A 471 -6.99 5.85 -8.38
N LEU A 472 -6.84 7.14 -8.68
CA LEU A 472 -7.82 8.17 -8.36
C LEU A 472 -9.15 7.96 -9.09
N VAL A 473 -9.10 7.63 -10.38
CA VAL A 473 -10.29 7.35 -11.20
C VAL A 473 -11.03 6.11 -10.69
N VAL A 474 -10.32 4.99 -10.54
CA VAL A 474 -10.93 3.74 -10.03
C VAL A 474 -11.51 3.94 -8.64
N SER A 475 -10.79 4.66 -7.76
CA SER A 475 -11.26 4.97 -6.42
C SER A 475 -12.51 5.85 -6.42
N GLY A 476 -12.54 6.88 -7.27
CA GLY A 476 -13.69 7.76 -7.41
C GLY A 476 -14.93 7.04 -7.96
N VAL A 477 -14.75 6.27 -9.03
CA VAL A 477 -15.82 5.47 -9.64
C VAL A 477 -16.35 4.43 -8.65
N SER A 478 -15.46 3.71 -7.98
CA SER A 478 -15.85 2.72 -6.98
C SER A 478 -16.64 3.36 -5.83
N ARG A 479 -16.16 4.47 -5.29
CA ARG A 479 -16.85 5.19 -4.22
C ARG A 479 -18.24 5.68 -4.66
N TYR A 480 -18.37 6.12 -5.90
CA TYR A 480 -19.67 6.48 -6.47
C TYR A 480 -20.62 5.28 -6.54
N GLN A 481 -20.17 4.15 -7.08
CA GLN A 481 -20.98 2.93 -7.20
C GLN A 481 -21.39 2.37 -5.84
N ARG A 482 -20.51 2.46 -4.84
CA ARG A 482 -20.73 1.97 -3.48
C ARG A 482 -21.44 2.99 -2.58
N ALA A 483 -21.65 4.21 -3.04
CA ALA A 483 -22.30 5.25 -2.24
C ALA A 483 -23.70 4.85 -1.75
N THR A 484 -24.40 3.98 -2.48
CA THR A 484 -25.74 3.46 -2.14
C THR A 484 -25.72 2.21 -1.24
N GLU A 485 -24.59 1.83 -0.63
CA GLU A 485 -24.52 0.81 0.44
C GLU A 485 -24.97 1.45 1.77
N PHE A 486 -25.31 0.64 2.78
CA PHE A 486 -25.77 1.20 4.08
C PHE A 486 -24.72 2.03 4.82
N ARG A 487 -23.42 1.76 4.62
CA ARG A 487 -22.31 2.51 5.24
C ARG A 487 -22.35 2.59 6.77
N VAL A 488 -22.96 1.61 7.40
CA VAL A 488 -23.01 1.43 8.84
C VAL A 488 -22.39 0.08 9.19
N GLU A 489 -21.25 0.10 9.88
CA GLU A 489 -20.55 -1.12 10.30
C GLU A 489 -21.29 -1.82 11.42
N ARG A 490 -21.71 -1.06 12.40
CA ARG A 490 -22.50 -1.53 13.55
C ARG A 490 -23.16 -0.37 14.29
N VAL A 491 -24.21 -0.67 15.04
CA VAL A 491 -24.88 0.31 15.89
C VAL A 491 -24.65 -0.06 17.36
N ALA A 492 -24.08 0.86 18.12
CA ALA A 492 -23.91 0.75 19.56
C ALA A 492 -24.96 1.58 20.29
N PHE A 493 -25.65 1.03 21.27
CA PHE A 493 -26.59 1.80 22.10
C PHE A 493 -25.82 2.65 23.11
N ALA A 494 -26.18 3.94 23.21
CA ALA A 494 -25.54 4.86 24.14
C ALA A 494 -25.80 4.47 25.61
N THR A 495 -26.97 3.88 25.88
CA THR A 495 -27.40 3.46 27.23
C THR A 495 -28.27 2.19 27.15
N ALA A 496 -28.34 1.42 28.25
CA ALA A 496 -29.24 0.26 28.37
C ALA A 496 -30.73 0.65 28.19
N ALA A 497 -31.11 1.85 28.64
CA ALA A 497 -32.46 2.38 28.43
C ALA A 497 -32.76 2.58 26.92
N SER A 498 -31.77 3.00 26.12
CA SER A 498 -31.94 3.12 24.65
C SER A 498 -32.18 1.77 24.00
N GLU A 499 -31.54 0.72 24.49
CA GLU A 499 -31.72 -0.66 24.00
C GLU A 499 -33.13 -1.17 24.31
N GLN A 500 -33.62 -0.93 25.51
CA GLN A 500 -34.99 -1.30 25.90
C GLN A 500 -36.05 -0.57 25.07
N LEU A 501 -35.88 0.74 24.86
CA LEU A 501 -36.77 1.54 24.02
C LEU A 501 -36.74 1.09 22.55
N TRP A 502 -35.58 0.64 22.04
CA TRP A 502 -35.47 0.06 20.69
C TRP A 502 -36.32 -1.19 20.55
N ALA A 503 -36.22 -2.13 21.49
CA ALA A 503 -37.05 -3.35 21.50
C ALA A 503 -38.54 -3.04 21.58
N GLU A 504 -38.94 -2.02 22.38
CA GLU A 504 -40.31 -1.53 22.44
C GLU A 504 -40.82 -0.98 21.11
N MET A 505 -39.99 -0.22 20.39
CA MET A 505 -40.32 0.35 19.07
C MET A 505 -40.49 -0.71 18.00
N VAL A 506 -39.60 -1.72 17.96
CA VAL A 506 -39.73 -2.87 17.04
C VAL A 506 -41.08 -3.57 17.23
N GLY A 507 -41.49 -3.82 18.51
CA GLY A 507 -42.77 -4.46 18.83
C GLY A 507 -44.00 -3.62 18.47
N LYS A 508 -43.90 -2.29 18.45
CA LYS A 508 -45.00 -1.37 18.17
C LYS A 508 -45.18 -0.94 16.72
N LYS A 509 -44.27 -1.32 15.82
CA LYS A 509 -44.28 -0.89 14.41
C LYS A 509 -44.49 0.62 14.23
N VAL A 510 -43.58 1.43 14.79
CA VAL A 510 -43.63 2.89 14.73
C VAL A 510 -43.51 3.45 13.31
N SER A 511 -43.91 4.71 13.07
CA SER A 511 -43.61 5.45 11.87
C SER A 511 -42.33 6.26 12.04
N LEU A 512 -41.41 6.24 11.08
CA LEU A 512 -40.12 6.92 11.13
C LEU A 512 -40.20 8.26 10.39
N VAL A 513 -39.71 9.33 11.02
CA VAL A 513 -39.67 10.68 10.43
C VAL A 513 -38.23 11.21 10.49
N ALA A 514 -37.66 11.51 9.35
CA ALA A 514 -36.36 12.19 9.28
C ALA A 514 -36.53 13.68 9.56
N VAL A 515 -35.81 14.21 10.56
CA VAL A 515 -35.87 15.61 10.97
C VAL A 515 -34.63 16.34 10.49
N LYS A 516 -34.79 17.55 9.90
CA LYS A 516 -33.66 18.42 9.56
C LYS A 516 -32.97 18.94 10.82
N GLN A 517 -31.69 19.21 10.75
CA GLN A 517 -30.85 19.61 11.88
C GLN A 517 -31.33 20.93 12.54
N ASP A 518 -31.88 21.84 11.73
CA ASP A 518 -32.36 23.15 12.18
C ASP A 518 -33.68 23.07 12.98
N ASP A 519 -34.54 22.10 12.65
CA ASP A 519 -35.87 21.92 13.31
C ASP A 519 -35.77 21.22 14.68
N TRP A 520 -34.60 20.69 14.99
CA TRP A 520 -34.35 19.88 16.18
C TRP A 520 -34.42 20.66 17.53
N ARG A 521 -34.07 21.94 17.53
CA ARG A 521 -33.99 22.76 18.73
C ARG A 521 -35.36 23.21 19.23
N GLU A 522 -36.41 23.11 18.42
CA GLU A 522 -37.75 23.56 18.78
C GLU A 522 -38.66 22.36 19.09
N THR A 523 -38.97 22.14 20.38
CA THR A 523 -39.93 21.12 20.81
C THR A 523 -41.33 21.35 20.21
N GLN A 524 -41.62 22.56 19.74
CA GLN A 524 -42.84 22.93 19.02
C GLN A 524 -42.92 22.32 17.61
N ALA A 525 -41.79 22.10 16.93
CA ALA A 525 -41.75 21.51 15.61
C ALA A 525 -42.29 20.07 15.57
N HIS A 526 -42.03 19.30 16.60
CA HIS A 526 -42.56 17.92 16.68
C HIS A 526 -44.08 17.85 16.74
N GLY A 527 -44.69 18.75 17.52
CA GLY A 527 -46.14 18.86 17.63
C GLY A 527 -46.82 19.25 16.32
N SER A 528 -46.28 20.23 15.62
CA SER A 528 -46.78 20.66 14.31
C SER A 528 -46.61 19.59 13.23
N THR A 529 -45.45 18.90 13.18
CA THR A 529 -45.18 17.77 12.30
C THR A 529 -46.16 16.61 12.56
N LYS A 530 -46.36 16.24 13.79
CA LYS A 530 -47.34 15.19 14.17
C LYS A 530 -48.75 15.54 13.71
N LYS A 531 -49.17 16.80 13.89
CA LYS A 531 -50.50 17.26 13.46
C LYS A 531 -50.65 17.18 11.93
N ARG A 532 -49.65 17.61 11.17
CA ARG A 532 -49.61 17.50 9.71
C ARG A 532 -49.69 16.03 9.24
N LEU A 533 -48.86 15.16 9.82
CA LEU A 533 -48.86 13.74 9.47
C LEU A 533 -50.18 13.05 9.71
N LYS A 534 -50.81 13.33 10.85
CA LYS A 534 -52.17 12.82 11.15
C LYS A 534 -53.24 13.34 10.20
N GLN A 535 -53.16 14.61 9.84
CA GLN A 535 -54.15 15.28 8.99
C GLN A 535 -54.06 14.84 7.52
N PHE A 536 -52.84 14.70 6.97
CA PHE A 536 -52.64 14.45 5.54
C PHE A 536 -52.35 13.00 5.18
N TYR A 537 -51.79 12.22 6.12
CA TYR A 537 -51.36 10.84 5.85
C TYR A 537 -52.02 9.80 6.75
N ALA A 538 -53.02 10.20 7.59
CA ALA A 538 -53.74 9.34 8.52
C ALA A 538 -52.82 8.43 9.37
N VAL A 539 -51.70 8.99 9.86
CA VAL A 539 -50.71 8.25 10.65
C VAL A 539 -51.29 7.96 12.03
N ASP A 540 -51.57 6.69 12.26
CA ASP A 540 -51.96 6.19 13.58
C ASP A 540 -50.76 5.56 14.30
N GLY A 541 -50.64 5.77 15.62
CA GLY A 541 -49.57 5.18 16.43
C GLY A 541 -48.46 6.13 16.81
N SER A 542 -47.36 5.56 17.27
CA SER A 542 -46.17 6.28 17.74
C SER A 542 -45.27 6.67 16.60
N ILE A 543 -44.65 7.84 16.71
CA ILE A 543 -43.68 8.37 15.71
C ILE A 543 -42.30 8.34 16.33
N ALA A 544 -41.33 7.89 15.53
CA ALA A 544 -39.90 7.94 15.84
C ALA A 544 -39.22 9.05 15.02
N TYR A 545 -38.84 10.14 15.68
CA TYR A 545 -38.11 11.26 15.06
C TYR A 545 -36.64 10.95 15.04
N VAL A 546 -36.02 10.91 13.85
CA VAL A 546 -34.60 10.58 13.65
C VAL A 546 -33.80 11.84 13.37
N HIS A 547 -32.81 12.05 14.23
CA HIS A 547 -31.79 13.07 14.08
C HIS A 547 -30.42 12.42 13.90
N ILE A 548 -29.61 12.88 12.91
CA ILE A 548 -28.32 12.29 12.57
C ILE A 548 -27.22 13.33 12.64
N ASP A 549 -26.28 13.10 13.55
CA ASP A 549 -25.04 13.86 13.66
C ASP A 549 -23.93 13.16 12.88
N LEU A 550 -23.38 13.87 11.92
CA LEU A 550 -22.32 13.34 11.09
C LEU A 550 -20.98 13.36 11.83
N THR A 551 -20.14 12.36 11.53
CA THR A 551 -18.77 12.28 12.06
C THR A 551 -17.92 13.48 11.63
N ALA A 552 -16.87 13.80 12.39
CA ALA A 552 -15.94 14.87 12.06
C ALA A 552 -15.11 14.53 10.81
N ASP A 553 -14.73 13.25 10.65
CA ASP A 553 -14.05 12.78 9.42
C ASP A 553 -15.06 12.40 8.33
N ARG A 554 -15.39 13.38 7.48
CA ARG A 554 -16.31 13.23 6.35
C ARG A 554 -15.79 12.32 5.24
N SER A 555 -14.51 11.98 5.23
CA SER A 555 -13.89 11.11 4.22
C SER A 555 -14.05 9.63 4.54
N ALA A 556 -14.40 9.25 5.77
CA ALA A 556 -14.69 7.87 6.15
C ALA A 556 -15.84 7.30 5.30
N PHE A 557 -15.79 5.98 5.04
CA PHE A 557 -16.86 5.31 4.29
C PHE A 557 -17.88 4.69 5.22
N ASP A 558 -17.42 3.87 6.16
CA ASP A 558 -18.24 3.20 7.17
C ASP A 558 -17.96 3.79 8.55
N SER A 559 -18.92 3.65 9.48
CA SER A 559 -18.70 4.01 10.87
C SER A 559 -19.49 3.11 11.83
N THR A 560 -18.99 3.00 13.05
CA THR A 560 -19.79 2.55 14.17
C THR A 560 -20.59 3.73 14.68
N VAL A 561 -21.91 3.70 14.50
CA VAL A 561 -22.82 4.75 14.95
C VAL A 561 -23.27 4.51 16.38
N THR A 562 -23.46 5.60 17.12
CA THR A 562 -23.99 5.54 18.49
C THR A 562 -25.45 6.01 18.49
N LEU A 563 -26.35 5.13 18.94
CA LEU A 563 -27.79 5.40 18.99
C LEU A 563 -28.24 5.71 20.42
N LYS A 564 -28.77 6.91 20.59
CA LYS A 564 -29.43 7.34 21.84
C LYS A 564 -30.93 7.51 21.58
N ILE A 565 -31.76 6.87 22.39
CA ILE A 565 -33.22 6.95 22.30
C ILE A 565 -33.79 7.57 23.54
N ALA A 566 -34.73 8.50 23.35
CA ALA A 566 -35.49 9.13 24.43
C ALA A 566 -36.99 9.07 24.13
N ARG A 567 -37.79 8.92 25.14
CA ARG A 567 -39.25 8.93 25.03
C ARG A 567 -39.79 10.37 25.01
N LEU A 568 -40.72 10.68 24.12
CA LEU A 568 -41.40 11.96 23.98
C LEU A 568 -42.92 11.75 24.10
N GLY A 569 -43.43 11.55 25.31
CA GLY A 569 -44.82 11.17 25.53
C GLY A 569 -45.15 9.81 24.92
N SER A 570 -46.00 9.77 23.89
CA SER A 570 -46.31 8.56 23.10
C SER A 570 -45.32 8.27 21.96
N ASP A 571 -44.37 9.18 21.70
CA ASP A 571 -43.45 9.15 20.58
C ASP A 571 -42.01 8.92 21.03
N TYR A 572 -41.08 8.76 20.10
CA TYR A 572 -39.66 8.49 20.36
C TYR A 572 -38.76 9.49 19.65
N ARG A 573 -37.63 9.79 20.25
CA ARG A 573 -36.54 10.58 19.68
C ARG A 573 -35.30 9.74 19.56
N LEU A 574 -34.82 9.56 18.33
CA LEU A 574 -33.61 8.84 17.97
C LEU A 574 -32.54 9.85 17.62
N THR A 575 -31.45 9.87 18.37
CA THR A 575 -30.27 10.66 18.06
C THR A 575 -29.16 9.69 17.68
N VAL A 576 -28.70 9.75 16.42
CA VAL A 576 -27.62 8.92 15.89
C VAL A 576 -26.40 9.78 15.76
N SER A 577 -25.34 9.47 16.48
CA SER A 577 -24.07 10.19 16.40
C SER A 577 -23.01 9.36 15.70
N ASN A 578 -22.02 10.04 15.12
CA ASN A 578 -20.90 9.46 14.41
C ASN A 578 -21.27 8.77 13.07
N ALA A 579 -22.30 9.25 12.37
CA ALA A 579 -22.69 8.74 11.06
C ALA A 579 -21.79 9.29 9.95
N THR A 580 -21.53 8.50 8.91
CA THR A 580 -20.76 8.93 7.72
C THR A 580 -21.64 9.57 6.65
N ALA A 581 -22.92 9.19 6.58
CA ALA A 581 -23.88 9.74 5.63
C ALA A 581 -25.30 9.66 6.17
N ILE A 582 -26.08 10.70 5.97
CA ILE A 582 -27.47 10.83 6.51
C ILE A 582 -28.37 9.77 5.87
N ALA A 583 -28.45 9.74 4.55
CA ALA A 583 -29.36 8.86 3.82
C ALA A 583 -29.11 7.37 4.13
N ASN A 584 -27.82 6.96 4.13
CA ASN A 584 -27.44 5.57 4.39
C ASN A 584 -27.80 5.12 5.81
N THR A 585 -27.62 6.01 6.78
CA THR A 585 -27.96 5.74 8.18
C THR A 585 -29.48 5.62 8.38
N ILE A 586 -30.28 6.48 7.73
CA ILE A 586 -31.75 6.37 7.77
C ILE A 586 -32.20 5.07 7.11
N ALA A 587 -31.64 4.72 5.96
CA ALA A 587 -31.96 3.48 5.25
C ALA A 587 -31.61 2.24 6.11
N TYR A 588 -30.46 2.24 6.77
CA TYR A 588 -30.06 1.19 7.71
C TYR A 588 -31.06 1.07 8.88
N LEU A 589 -31.38 2.18 9.54
CA LEU A 589 -32.30 2.20 10.66
C LEU A 589 -33.70 1.74 10.25
N SER A 590 -34.13 2.12 9.04
CA SER A 590 -35.40 1.68 8.48
C SER A 590 -35.45 0.16 8.32
N GLU A 591 -34.39 -0.44 7.73
CA GLU A 591 -34.34 -1.89 7.55
C GLU A 591 -34.20 -2.64 8.88
N ALA A 592 -33.45 -2.08 9.84
CA ALA A 592 -33.26 -2.69 11.16
C ALA A 592 -34.50 -2.58 12.06
N LEU A 593 -35.28 -1.50 11.94
CA LEU A 593 -36.46 -1.24 12.75
C LEU A 593 -37.76 -1.80 12.15
N LYS A 594 -37.81 -1.94 10.81
CA LYS A 594 -38.98 -2.31 10.01
C LYS A 594 -40.21 -1.46 10.38
N PRO A 595 -40.15 -0.12 10.27
CA PRO A 595 -41.27 0.76 10.64
C PRO A 595 -42.44 0.56 9.67
N LYS A 596 -43.65 0.92 10.11
CA LYS A 596 -44.83 0.88 9.26
C LYS A 596 -44.73 1.80 8.04
N SER A 597 -44.15 2.98 8.24
CA SER A 597 -43.94 3.99 7.19
C SER A 597 -42.75 4.89 7.51
N ILE A 598 -42.16 5.46 6.46
CA ILE A 598 -41.04 6.39 6.52
C ILE A 598 -41.44 7.69 5.83
N PHE A 599 -41.26 8.79 6.54
CA PHE A 599 -41.52 10.15 6.03
C PHE A 599 -40.22 10.90 5.83
N LEU A 600 -39.92 11.30 4.58
CA LEU A 600 -38.68 11.92 4.15
C LEU A 600 -38.98 13.27 3.48
N GLY A 601 -38.27 14.32 3.86
CA GLY A 601 -38.38 15.62 3.22
C GLY A 601 -37.64 15.66 1.88
N LEU A 602 -38.22 16.36 0.88
CA LEU A 602 -37.57 16.69 -0.38
C LEU A 602 -37.05 18.13 -0.33
N THR A 603 -35.86 18.38 -0.90
CA THR A 603 -35.29 19.73 -1.02
C THR A 603 -35.38 20.21 -2.46
N ARG A 604 -35.60 21.53 -2.65
CA ARG A 604 -35.65 22.17 -3.98
C ARG A 604 -34.26 22.58 -4.53
N ALA A 605 -33.23 21.80 -4.19
CA ALA A 605 -31.85 22.11 -4.58
C ALA A 605 -31.44 21.41 -5.89
N ASN A 606 -30.39 21.96 -6.55
CA ASN A 606 -29.86 21.38 -7.77
C ASN A 606 -29.37 19.94 -7.56
N PRO A 607 -29.84 18.94 -8.35
CA PRO A 607 -29.49 17.53 -8.18
C PRO A 607 -27.98 17.24 -8.22
N VAL A 608 -27.24 17.92 -9.11
CA VAL A 608 -25.79 17.73 -9.26
C VAL A 608 -25.06 18.17 -7.99
N THR A 609 -25.43 19.35 -7.45
CA THR A 609 -24.85 19.85 -6.19
C THR A 609 -25.18 18.92 -5.02
N GLN A 610 -26.38 18.36 -4.98
CA GLN A 610 -26.79 17.42 -3.94
C GLN A 610 -26.05 16.09 -4.06
N ALA A 611 -25.84 15.56 -5.25
CA ALA A 611 -25.06 14.36 -5.49
C ALA A 611 -23.59 14.56 -5.06
N PHE A 612 -22.99 15.71 -5.36
CA PHE A 612 -21.64 16.04 -4.94
C PHE A 612 -21.53 16.16 -3.41
N LYS A 613 -22.46 16.87 -2.76
CA LYS A 613 -22.53 16.97 -1.30
C LYS A 613 -22.64 15.58 -0.65
N TYR A 614 -23.42 14.69 -1.23
CA TYR A 614 -23.59 13.33 -0.74
C TYR A 614 -22.29 12.54 -0.80
N LEU A 615 -21.62 12.56 -1.93
CA LEU A 615 -20.38 11.80 -2.14
C LEU A 615 -19.23 12.25 -1.24
N ILE A 616 -19.11 13.57 -1.04
CA ILE A 616 -17.98 14.18 -0.35
C ILE A 616 -18.26 14.36 1.16
N TRP A 617 -19.45 14.85 1.52
CA TRP A 617 -19.78 15.22 2.90
C TRP A 617 -20.82 14.32 3.58
N GLY A 618 -21.37 13.33 2.87
CA GLY A 618 -22.40 12.43 3.40
C GLY A 618 -23.76 13.13 3.60
N GLU A 619 -23.89 14.37 3.11
CA GLU A 619 -25.11 15.16 3.10
C GLU A 619 -25.82 14.94 1.75
N GLY A 620 -26.79 15.77 1.39
CA GLY A 620 -27.44 15.69 0.09
C GLY A 620 -28.94 15.48 0.18
N GLU A 621 -29.58 15.16 -0.95
CA GLU A 621 -31.02 14.92 -1.01
C GLU A 621 -31.41 13.61 -0.30
N THR A 622 -31.83 13.74 0.94
CA THR A 622 -32.06 12.57 1.82
C THR A 622 -33.19 11.69 1.32
N GLY A 623 -34.31 12.27 0.87
CA GLY A 623 -35.50 11.51 0.47
C GLY A 623 -35.28 10.57 -0.70
N ILE A 624 -34.72 11.10 -1.79
CA ILE A 624 -34.47 10.31 -3.00
C ILE A 624 -33.35 9.27 -2.74
N LEU A 625 -32.31 9.64 -2.00
CA LEU A 625 -31.19 8.74 -1.71
C LEU A 625 -31.63 7.56 -0.82
N VAL A 626 -32.39 7.79 0.23
CA VAL A 626 -32.93 6.71 1.08
C VAL A 626 -33.78 5.73 0.24
N TYR A 627 -34.64 6.28 -0.61
CA TYR A 627 -35.47 5.47 -1.50
C TYR A 627 -34.61 4.61 -2.43
N GLN A 628 -33.60 5.18 -3.06
CA GLN A 628 -32.69 4.45 -3.98
C GLN A 628 -31.89 3.37 -3.23
N ILE A 629 -31.39 3.65 -2.02
CA ILE A 629 -30.63 2.69 -1.21
C ILE A 629 -31.52 1.50 -0.83
N LEU A 630 -32.74 1.77 -0.35
CA LEU A 630 -33.68 0.72 0.03
C LEU A 630 -34.15 -0.12 -1.16
N LEU A 631 -34.47 0.51 -2.30
CA LEU A 631 -34.83 -0.23 -3.52
C LEU A 631 -33.71 -1.16 -3.97
N LYS A 632 -32.46 -0.68 -3.97
CA LYS A 632 -31.30 -1.49 -4.35
C LYS A 632 -31.11 -2.67 -3.39
N TYR A 633 -31.30 -2.46 -2.11
CA TYR A 633 -31.23 -3.52 -1.10
C TYR A 633 -32.36 -4.54 -1.30
N TRP A 634 -33.60 -4.09 -1.45
CA TRP A 634 -34.76 -4.96 -1.64
C TRP A 634 -34.75 -5.75 -2.96
N ALA A 635 -34.10 -5.22 -3.99
CA ALA A 635 -33.93 -5.96 -5.26
C ALA A 635 -33.07 -7.24 -5.10
N SER A 636 -32.28 -7.32 -4.05
CA SER A 636 -31.36 -8.44 -3.76
C SER A 636 -31.79 -9.31 -2.58
N THR A 637 -32.83 -8.91 -1.86
CA THR A 637 -33.42 -9.67 -0.75
C THR A 637 -34.76 -10.29 -1.16
N PRO A 638 -35.17 -11.45 -0.57
CA PRO A 638 -36.49 -12.02 -0.82
C PRO A 638 -37.60 -11.02 -0.53
N GLU A 639 -38.71 -11.16 -1.22
CA GLU A 639 -39.92 -10.37 -0.93
C GLU A 639 -40.28 -10.54 0.54
N ASP A 640 -40.46 -9.41 1.23
CA ASP A 640 -40.87 -9.37 2.63
C ASP A 640 -42.12 -8.46 2.71
N ASP A 641 -43.24 -8.97 3.19
CA ASP A 641 -44.50 -8.23 3.35
C ASP A 641 -44.37 -7.11 4.42
N GLU A 642 -43.30 -7.10 5.20
CA GLU A 642 -43.03 -6.10 6.23
C GLU A 642 -42.25 -4.87 5.74
N ARG A 643 -42.04 -4.72 4.42
CA ARG A 643 -41.36 -3.55 3.86
C ARG A 643 -42.13 -2.26 4.15
N PRO A 644 -41.45 -1.21 4.66
CA PRO A 644 -42.13 0.03 5.03
C PRO A 644 -42.63 0.82 3.81
N HIS A 645 -43.75 1.51 3.95
CA HIS A 645 -44.22 2.47 2.97
C HIS A 645 -43.37 3.76 3.04
N ILE A 646 -42.85 4.22 1.92
CA ILE A 646 -42.00 5.43 1.83
C ILE A 646 -42.82 6.60 1.31
N PHE A 647 -42.90 7.66 2.11
CA PHE A 647 -43.57 8.93 1.75
C PHE A 647 -42.54 10.03 1.58
N LEU A 648 -42.51 10.64 0.38
CA LEU A 648 -41.68 11.79 0.07
C LEU A 648 -42.50 13.06 0.25
N MET A 649 -42.15 13.88 1.23
CA MET A 649 -42.87 15.12 1.55
C MET A 649 -42.14 16.31 0.92
N SER A 650 -42.85 17.13 0.18
CA SER A 650 -42.37 18.47 -0.23
C SER A 650 -42.56 19.46 0.91
N ASP A 651 -41.52 20.25 1.22
CA ASP A 651 -41.62 21.38 2.15
C ASP A 651 -42.51 22.49 1.60
#